data_3b9b2a0dcbed737dc30895dd2a513fce
#
_entry.id   3b9b2a0dcbed737dc30895dd2a513fce
#
_cell.length_a   1.000
_cell.length_b   1.000
_cell.length_c   1.000
_cell.angle_alpha   90.00
_cell.angle_beta   90.00
_cell.angle_gamma   90.00
#
_symmetry.space_group_name_H-M   'P 1'
#
loop_
_entity.id
_entity.type
_entity.pdbx_description
1 polymer ?
#
loop_
_entity_poly.entity_id
_entity_poly.type
_entity_poly.pdbx_seq_one_letter_code
_entity_poly.pdbx_strand_id
1 'polypeptide(L)'
;MREKTLYARLAWTGMRKNRRLYLPCLLSCAGMVLMFYILMGLSGSPVLEHMSGGGSSAIILRLGTVVIAVFALIFLFYTHSFLIRRREREFGLYNVLGMGKGNIARILLWETVITYGLTTGTGLLLGMVLYKLAELGMVRLLQVPVTYTLTVSVSSLLAAAALFAAIHTLILLNGLRQLHGVSAVGLLRSESVGEKPPKAQWVLTAAGAVLLAGAYWLAVSIREPLAALTWFSAAVLMVIAATYLLFISGSVTLCRGLQRNKKYYYRPQHFVSVSSMAYRMKRNGAGLASVCILATMVLVMISSTTCLYVGQEDAVNARYPRDLSVKVYGDRYLLDSEKLTQVRQGVESTIFNFGGNVSNVAEYRTISISGLVDGGNIRTDSSGASVSDSTRAVQIHILPLEDYNAATGQTLPLSDGQVYVAALRAEFDSDTLSIDGGMIRHVMKREIPMLGGPSAADITPSLMVVVPDFEQFVPALQDYFMEKYRSYPTVVWHYAFDTDLPENQQGNIDGTTPNLEDALNGYLAGVSSDWGVGVSVESKAANRADFYGMYGGLFFLGIMLSIVFIFAAVAILYYKQLSEGYEDQSRFDIMQKVGMTKQDIRRSINSQLLTVFYLPLVLAGVHLCFAFPFIHKLLILFNLDNRGLLIGTTAVSFAVFAVLYAIVYKLTGNTYYRIVAEDTEKE
;
A
#
# COMPACT_ATOMS: atom_id res chain seq x y z
N MET A 1 -24.05 -24.06 -41.99
CA MET A 1 -22.65 -23.82 -41.65
C MET A 1 -22.09 -22.44 -42.06
N ARG A 2 -22.57 -21.82 -43.18
CA ARG A 2 -22.07 -20.55 -43.70
C ARG A 2 -22.39 -19.30 -42.86
N GLU A 3 -23.47 -19.25 -42.13
CA GLU A 3 -23.82 -18.05 -41.31
C GLU A 3 -22.93 -17.83 -40.07
N LYS A 4 -22.56 -18.91 -39.36
CA LYS A 4 -21.71 -18.78 -38.14
C LYS A 4 -20.31 -18.27 -38.46
N THR A 5 -19.76 -18.60 -39.65
CA THR A 5 -18.45 -18.13 -40.11
C THR A 5 -18.48 -16.67 -40.56
N LEU A 6 -19.63 -16.12 -40.95
CA LEU A 6 -19.77 -14.73 -41.38
C LEU A 6 -19.57 -13.77 -40.19
N TYR A 7 -20.23 -14.01 -39.04
CA TYR A 7 -20.12 -13.13 -37.86
C TYR A 7 -18.72 -13.14 -37.27
N ALA A 8 -18.05 -14.31 -37.19
CA ALA A 8 -16.67 -14.43 -36.73
C ALA A 8 -15.71 -13.67 -37.68
N ARG A 9 -15.94 -13.78 -39.00
CA ARG A 9 -15.13 -13.06 -40.00
C ARG A 9 -15.34 -11.55 -39.94
N LEU A 10 -16.57 -11.08 -39.74
CA LEU A 10 -16.87 -9.66 -39.55
C LEU A 10 -16.22 -9.12 -38.28
N ALA A 11 -16.28 -9.86 -37.14
CA ALA A 11 -15.62 -9.51 -35.89
C ALA A 11 -14.11 -9.37 -36.09
N TRP A 12 -13.46 -10.38 -36.69
CA TRP A 12 -12.02 -10.36 -36.96
C TRP A 12 -11.61 -9.22 -37.91
N THR A 13 -12.37 -8.99 -38.97
CA THR A 13 -12.10 -7.91 -39.92
C THR A 13 -12.27 -6.55 -39.28
N GLY A 14 -13.29 -6.37 -38.40
CA GLY A 14 -13.51 -5.16 -37.61
C GLY A 14 -12.36 -4.87 -36.68
N MET A 15 -11.88 -5.90 -35.93
CA MET A 15 -10.73 -5.79 -35.07
C MET A 15 -9.44 -5.42 -35.84
N ARG A 16 -9.18 -6.08 -36.95
CA ARG A 16 -7.99 -5.82 -37.78
C ARG A 16 -8.00 -4.43 -38.43
N LYS A 17 -9.17 -3.96 -38.88
CA LYS A 17 -9.33 -2.61 -39.42
C LYS A 17 -9.12 -1.54 -38.37
N ASN A 18 -9.58 -1.78 -37.14
CA ASN A 18 -9.45 -0.88 -36.00
C ASN A 18 -8.24 -1.23 -35.08
N ARG A 19 -7.16 -1.79 -35.64
CA ARG A 19 -6.01 -2.27 -34.87
C ARG A 19 -5.40 -1.23 -33.93
N ARG A 20 -5.42 0.05 -34.30
CA ARG A 20 -4.93 1.16 -33.44
C ARG A 20 -5.71 1.30 -32.13
N LEU A 21 -6.98 0.88 -32.10
CA LEU A 21 -7.84 0.87 -30.92
C LEU A 21 -7.73 -0.46 -30.15
N TYR A 22 -7.69 -1.59 -30.86
CA TYR A 22 -7.70 -2.92 -30.25
C TYR A 22 -6.37 -3.33 -29.66
N LEU A 23 -5.23 -3.01 -30.29
CA LEU A 23 -3.92 -3.48 -29.86
C LEU A 23 -3.58 -3.07 -28.41
N PRO A 24 -3.77 -1.81 -27.99
CA PRO A 24 -3.54 -1.44 -26.59
C PRO A 24 -4.49 -2.15 -25.62
N CYS A 25 -5.75 -2.39 -26.03
CA CYS A 25 -6.71 -3.15 -25.22
C CYS A 25 -6.25 -4.60 -25.02
N LEU A 26 -5.85 -5.28 -26.11
CA LEU A 26 -5.35 -6.65 -26.07
C LEU A 26 -4.08 -6.76 -25.20
N LEU A 27 -3.14 -5.80 -25.36
CA LEU A 27 -1.93 -5.75 -24.54
C LEU A 27 -2.26 -5.52 -23.06
N SER A 28 -3.21 -4.63 -22.77
CA SER A 28 -3.64 -4.37 -21.38
C SER A 28 -4.28 -5.61 -20.75
N CYS A 29 -5.19 -6.27 -21.47
CA CYS A 29 -5.81 -7.51 -21.01
C CYS A 29 -4.77 -8.62 -20.78
N ALA A 30 -3.88 -8.84 -21.76
CA ALA A 30 -2.83 -9.85 -21.66
C ALA A 30 -1.87 -9.57 -20.51
N GLY A 31 -1.51 -8.29 -20.28
CA GLY A 31 -0.71 -7.87 -19.12
C GLY A 31 -1.37 -8.15 -17.77
N MET A 32 -2.69 -7.94 -17.66
CA MET A 32 -3.45 -8.28 -16.44
C MET A 32 -3.49 -9.79 -16.20
N VAL A 33 -3.73 -10.60 -17.24
CA VAL A 33 -3.68 -12.07 -17.17
C VAL A 33 -2.31 -12.55 -16.71
N LEU A 34 -1.25 -12.02 -17.31
CA LEU A 34 0.14 -12.31 -17.00
C LEU A 34 0.45 -12.05 -15.52
N MET A 35 0.13 -10.85 -15.04
CA MET A 35 0.43 -10.44 -13.66
C MET A 35 -0.38 -11.25 -12.64
N PHE A 36 -1.65 -11.51 -12.92
CA PHE A 36 -2.48 -12.35 -12.07
C PHE A 36 -1.91 -13.78 -11.98
N TYR A 37 -1.53 -14.37 -13.12
CA TYR A 37 -0.93 -15.70 -13.15
C TYR A 37 0.37 -15.78 -12.36
N ILE A 38 1.27 -14.78 -12.53
CA ILE A 38 2.55 -14.73 -11.80
C ILE A 38 2.30 -14.66 -10.29
N LEU A 39 1.48 -13.71 -9.81
CA LEU A 39 1.25 -13.56 -8.37
C LEU A 39 0.52 -14.78 -7.77
N MET A 40 -0.47 -15.32 -8.46
CA MET A 40 -1.18 -16.51 -8.02
C MET A 40 -0.25 -17.72 -7.97
N GLY A 41 0.63 -17.89 -8.96
CA GLY A 41 1.62 -18.95 -9.01
C GLY A 41 2.65 -18.82 -7.89
N LEU A 42 3.17 -17.62 -7.68
CA LEU A 42 4.16 -17.37 -6.62
C LEU A 42 3.57 -17.57 -5.22
N SER A 43 2.31 -17.17 -5.00
CA SER A 43 1.66 -17.36 -3.68
C SER A 43 1.49 -18.83 -3.26
N GLY A 44 1.55 -19.77 -4.19
CA GLY A 44 1.53 -21.21 -3.95
C GLY A 44 2.83 -21.91 -4.37
N SER A 45 3.94 -21.19 -4.42
CA SER A 45 5.24 -21.76 -4.80
C SER A 45 5.81 -22.64 -3.68
N PRO A 46 6.26 -23.86 -3.98
CA PRO A 46 6.95 -24.71 -3.01
C PRO A 46 8.19 -24.07 -2.38
N VAL A 47 8.79 -23.09 -3.08
CA VAL A 47 9.94 -22.34 -2.55
C VAL A 47 9.55 -21.56 -1.30
N LEU A 48 8.36 -20.95 -1.28
CA LEU A 48 7.87 -20.22 -0.11
C LEU A 48 7.44 -21.16 1.03
N GLU A 49 6.93 -22.36 0.73
CA GLU A 49 6.49 -23.30 1.77
C GLU A 49 7.66 -23.83 2.62
N HIS A 50 8.87 -23.95 2.04
CA HIS A 50 10.06 -24.49 2.71
C HIS A 50 11.00 -23.41 3.25
N MET A 51 10.64 -22.16 3.13
CA MET A 51 11.47 -21.02 3.51
C MET A 51 10.99 -20.41 4.82
N SER A 52 11.92 -20.10 5.73
CA SER A 52 11.62 -19.28 6.90
C SER A 52 11.08 -17.92 6.43
N GLY A 53 9.96 -17.44 7.00
CA GLY A 53 9.27 -16.21 6.58
C GLY A 53 8.48 -16.32 5.26
N GLY A 54 8.52 -17.47 4.59
CA GLY A 54 7.82 -17.69 3.32
C GLY A 54 6.29 -17.68 3.46
N GLY A 55 5.77 -18.15 4.60
CA GLY A 55 4.35 -18.11 4.91
C GLY A 55 3.77 -16.69 4.88
N SER A 56 4.46 -15.73 5.48
CA SER A 56 4.09 -14.31 5.46
C SER A 56 4.10 -13.74 4.04
N SER A 57 5.14 -14.04 3.26
CA SER A 57 5.22 -13.67 1.84
C SER A 57 4.08 -14.26 1.01
N ALA A 58 3.72 -15.51 1.20
CA ALA A 58 2.64 -16.19 0.48
C ALA A 58 1.28 -15.54 0.75
N ILE A 59 0.98 -15.17 2.00
CA ILE A 59 -0.25 -14.45 2.38
C ILE A 59 -0.30 -13.08 1.69
N ILE A 60 0.80 -12.33 1.69
CA ILE A 60 0.91 -11.01 1.06
C ILE A 60 0.67 -11.12 -0.46
N LEU A 61 1.30 -12.09 -1.13
CA LEU A 61 1.11 -12.31 -2.57
C LEU A 61 -0.32 -12.75 -2.90
N ARG A 62 -0.95 -13.56 -2.05
CA ARG A 62 -2.37 -13.94 -2.20
C ARG A 62 -3.29 -12.74 -2.07
N LEU A 63 -3.04 -11.82 -1.14
CA LEU A 63 -3.75 -10.54 -1.06
C LEU A 63 -3.56 -9.73 -2.34
N GLY A 64 -2.33 -9.68 -2.87
CA GLY A 64 -2.01 -9.03 -4.14
C GLY A 64 -2.81 -9.59 -5.33
N THR A 65 -3.03 -10.91 -5.40
CA THR A 65 -3.86 -11.50 -6.46
C THR A 65 -5.30 -11.02 -6.42
N VAL A 66 -5.86 -10.86 -5.21
CA VAL A 66 -7.22 -10.28 -5.04
C VAL A 66 -7.26 -8.84 -5.52
N VAL A 67 -6.26 -8.03 -5.16
CA VAL A 67 -6.16 -6.63 -5.61
C VAL A 67 -6.09 -6.55 -7.14
N ILE A 68 -5.26 -7.37 -7.79
CA ILE A 68 -5.19 -7.42 -9.26
C ILE A 68 -6.51 -7.88 -9.89
N ALA A 69 -7.19 -8.87 -9.31
CA ALA A 69 -8.47 -9.35 -9.83
C ALA A 69 -9.54 -8.24 -9.85
N VAL A 70 -9.68 -7.52 -8.73
CA VAL A 70 -10.61 -6.38 -8.60
C VAL A 70 -10.20 -5.25 -9.54
N PHE A 71 -8.93 -4.92 -9.58
CA PHE A 71 -8.42 -3.87 -10.46
C PHE A 71 -8.60 -4.21 -11.94
N ALA A 72 -8.30 -5.45 -12.36
CA ALA A 72 -8.51 -5.92 -13.72
C ALA A 72 -9.99 -5.81 -14.12
N LEU A 73 -10.91 -6.19 -13.25
CA LEU A 73 -12.34 -6.04 -13.50
C LEU A 73 -12.69 -4.57 -13.82
N ILE A 74 -12.33 -3.64 -12.94
CA ILE A 74 -12.64 -2.20 -13.09
C ILE A 74 -11.98 -1.64 -14.35
N PHE A 75 -10.69 -1.89 -14.53
CA PHE A 75 -9.91 -1.35 -15.62
C PHE A 75 -10.35 -1.88 -17.01
N LEU A 76 -10.61 -3.17 -17.12
CA LEU A 76 -11.06 -3.78 -18.38
C LEU A 76 -12.48 -3.33 -18.75
N PHE A 77 -13.36 -3.15 -17.76
CA PHE A 77 -14.67 -2.52 -17.98
C PHE A 77 -14.54 -1.10 -18.52
N TYR A 78 -13.66 -0.29 -17.95
CA TYR A 78 -13.40 1.06 -18.45
C TYR A 78 -12.88 1.05 -19.89
N THR A 79 -11.86 0.24 -20.16
CA THR A 79 -11.22 0.15 -21.48
C THR A 79 -12.19 -0.35 -22.56
N HIS A 80 -12.97 -1.38 -22.25
CA HIS A 80 -13.94 -1.93 -23.19
C HIS A 80 -15.13 -1.00 -23.43
N SER A 81 -15.62 -0.31 -22.40
CA SER A 81 -16.67 0.70 -22.55
C SER A 81 -16.23 1.85 -23.46
N PHE A 82 -14.96 2.24 -23.38
CA PHE A 82 -14.35 3.21 -24.30
C PHE A 82 -14.33 2.67 -25.75
N LEU A 83 -13.93 1.41 -25.92
CA LEU A 83 -13.86 0.75 -27.23
C LEU A 83 -15.24 0.69 -27.92
N ILE A 84 -16.28 0.28 -27.18
CA ILE A 84 -17.66 0.20 -27.68
C ILE A 84 -18.14 1.57 -28.15
N ARG A 85 -17.99 2.62 -27.34
CA ARG A 85 -18.42 3.99 -27.68
C ARG A 85 -17.82 4.48 -29.00
N ARG A 86 -16.56 4.13 -29.28
CA ARG A 86 -15.89 4.49 -30.53
C ARG A 86 -16.45 3.75 -31.75
N ARG A 87 -17.05 2.58 -31.53
CA ARG A 87 -17.65 1.75 -32.58
C ARG A 87 -19.15 1.94 -32.72
N GLU A 88 -19.78 2.78 -31.96
CA GLU A 88 -21.22 3.06 -32.02
C GLU A 88 -21.66 3.45 -33.45
N ARG A 89 -20.82 4.20 -34.15
CA ARG A 89 -21.06 4.60 -35.55
C ARG A 89 -21.03 3.41 -36.52
N GLU A 90 -20.10 2.48 -36.35
CA GLU A 90 -20.04 1.24 -37.17
C GLU A 90 -21.29 0.39 -36.92
N PHE A 91 -21.73 0.27 -35.67
CA PHE A 91 -22.96 -0.47 -35.31
C PHE A 91 -24.21 0.23 -35.85
N GLY A 92 -24.23 1.57 -35.85
CA GLY A 92 -25.28 2.36 -36.50
C GLY A 92 -25.37 2.10 -38.00
N LEU A 93 -24.22 2.06 -38.69
CA LEU A 93 -24.15 1.76 -40.12
C LEU A 93 -24.64 0.33 -40.43
N TYR A 94 -24.22 -0.68 -39.61
CA TYR A 94 -24.74 -2.05 -39.78
C TYR A 94 -26.26 -2.12 -39.62
N ASN A 95 -26.82 -1.34 -38.71
CA ASN A 95 -28.26 -1.29 -38.47
C ASN A 95 -29.00 -0.66 -39.65
N VAL A 96 -28.48 0.41 -40.27
CA VAL A 96 -29.04 1.05 -41.49
C VAL A 96 -28.94 0.12 -42.68
N LEU A 97 -27.89 -0.69 -42.79
CA LEU A 97 -27.73 -1.72 -43.83
C LEU A 97 -28.64 -2.97 -43.57
N GLY A 98 -29.55 -2.93 -42.63
CA GLY A 98 -30.54 -3.98 -42.36
C GLY A 98 -30.13 -5.05 -41.33
N MET A 99 -28.98 -4.90 -40.69
CA MET A 99 -28.60 -5.85 -39.61
C MET A 99 -29.34 -5.55 -38.31
N GLY A 100 -30.19 -6.44 -37.86
CA GLY A 100 -30.90 -6.34 -36.60
C GLY A 100 -29.95 -6.38 -35.39
N LYS A 101 -30.39 -5.84 -34.24
CA LYS A 101 -29.63 -5.82 -32.96
C LYS A 101 -29.11 -7.20 -32.56
N GLY A 102 -29.86 -8.29 -32.81
CA GLY A 102 -29.43 -9.67 -32.55
C GLY A 102 -28.20 -10.11 -33.37
N ASN A 103 -28.07 -9.64 -34.60
CA ASN A 103 -26.91 -9.94 -35.44
C ASN A 103 -25.67 -9.17 -34.98
N ILE A 104 -25.85 -7.91 -34.55
CA ILE A 104 -24.77 -7.11 -33.95
C ILE A 104 -24.32 -7.74 -32.61
N ALA A 105 -25.26 -8.25 -31.81
CA ALA A 105 -24.94 -9.00 -30.59
C ALA A 105 -24.09 -10.25 -30.83
N ARG A 106 -24.37 -10.99 -31.96
CA ARG A 106 -23.52 -12.14 -32.36
C ARG A 106 -22.12 -11.72 -32.78
N ILE A 107 -21.96 -10.56 -33.45
CA ILE A 107 -20.65 -10.00 -33.75
C ILE A 107 -19.87 -9.67 -32.46
N LEU A 108 -20.51 -9.01 -31.50
CA LEU A 108 -19.90 -8.70 -30.20
C LEU A 108 -19.50 -9.96 -29.42
N LEU A 109 -20.32 -11.00 -29.45
CA LEU A 109 -20.01 -12.28 -28.82
C LEU A 109 -18.75 -12.90 -29.43
N TRP A 110 -18.66 -13.00 -30.76
CA TRP A 110 -17.46 -13.51 -31.44
C TRP A 110 -16.22 -12.64 -31.17
N GLU A 111 -16.39 -11.35 -31.13
CA GLU A 111 -15.32 -10.41 -30.79
C GLU A 111 -14.81 -10.65 -29.38
N THR A 112 -15.71 -10.83 -28.39
CA THR A 112 -15.33 -11.13 -27.00
C THR A 112 -14.63 -12.49 -26.91
N VAL A 113 -15.11 -13.53 -27.59
CA VAL A 113 -14.48 -14.85 -27.62
C VAL A 113 -13.06 -14.77 -28.21
N ILE A 114 -12.89 -14.07 -29.31
CA ILE A 114 -11.57 -13.90 -29.96
C ILE A 114 -10.64 -13.10 -29.04
N THR A 115 -11.13 -12.01 -28.45
CA THR A 115 -10.37 -11.18 -27.52
C THR A 115 -9.93 -12.00 -26.29
N TYR A 116 -10.86 -12.73 -25.68
CA TYR A 116 -10.54 -13.63 -24.54
C TYR A 116 -9.49 -14.66 -24.93
N GLY A 117 -9.67 -15.37 -26.03
CA GLY A 117 -8.71 -16.38 -26.49
C GLY A 117 -7.32 -15.84 -26.75
N LEU A 118 -7.24 -14.69 -27.45
CA LEU A 118 -5.96 -14.02 -27.71
C LEU A 118 -5.29 -13.50 -26.45
N THR A 119 -6.03 -12.78 -25.59
CA THR A 119 -5.44 -12.15 -24.41
C THR A 119 -5.08 -13.14 -23.32
N THR A 120 -5.94 -14.12 -23.09
CA THR A 120 -5.67 -15.17 -22.11
C THR A 120 -4.56 -16.10 -22.60
N GLY A 121 -4.59 -16.51 -23.86
CA GLY A 121 -3.53 -17.34 -24.44
C GLY A 121 -2.16 -16.67 -24.42
N THR A 122 -2.07 -15.42 -24.92
CA THR A 122 -0.79 -14.68 -24.90
C THR A 122 -0.35 -14.30 -23.50
N GLY A 123 -1.28 -13.89 -22.62
CA GLY A 123 -0.99 -13.54 -21.22
C GLY A 123 -0.46 -14.73 -20.41
N LEU A 124 -1.07 -15.91 -20.56
CA LEU A 124 -0.61 -17.13 -19.89
C LEU A 124 0.73 -17.61 -20.44
N LEU A 125 0.92 -17.60 -21.78
CA LEU A 125 2.21 -17.98 -22.38
C LEU A 125 3.34 -17.07 -21.92
N LEU A 126 3.17 -15.76 -21.96
CA LEU A 126 4.13 -14.80 -21.44
C LEU A 126 4.29 -14.93 -19.92
N GLY A 127 3.20 -15.21 -19.21
CA GLY A 127 3.19 -15.43 -17.77
C GLY A 127 4.06 -16.64 -17.38
N MET A 128 3.94 -17.76 -18.09
CA MET A 128 4.78 -18.94 -17.86
C MET A 128 6.28 -18.67 -18.11
N VAL A 129 6.60 -17.90 -19.16
CA VAL A 129 7.99 -17.52 -19.45
C VAL A 129 8.55 -16.57 -18.39
N LEU A 130 7.79 -15.56 -17.99
CA LEU A 130 8.23 -14.55 -17.03
C LEU A 130 8.08 -14.99 -15.57
N TYR A 131 7.34 -16.06 -15.30
CA TYR A 131 7.14 -16.59 -13.94
C TYR A 131 8.48 -16.89 -13.27
N LYS A 132 9.39 -17.60 -13.98
CA LYS A 132 10.70 -17.95 -13.42
C LYS A 132 11.57 -16.73 -13.15
N LEU A 133 11.50 -15.73 -14.02
CA LEU A 133 12.20 -14.45 -13.80
C LEU A 133 11.66 -13.72 -12.56
N ALA A 134 10.34 -13.71 -12.38
CA ALA A 134 9.69 -13.11 -11.22
C ALA A 134 10.03 -13.88 -9.92
N GLU A 135 10.03 -15.23 -9.98
CA GLU A 135 10.45 -16.09 -8.86
C GLU A 135 11.91 -15.85 -8.48
N LEU A 136 12.83 -15.80 -9.45
CA LEU A 136 14.23 -15.45 -9.21
C LEU A 136 14.41 -14.07 -8.61
N GLY A 137 13.65 -13.09 -9.10
CA GLY A 137 13.64 -11.73 -8.54
C GLY A 137 13.18 -11.73 -7.08
N MET A 138 12.10 -12.45 -6.77
CA MET A 138 11.56 -12.58 -5.42
C MET A 138 12.57 -13.28 -4.48
N VAL A 139 13.10 -14.44 -4.86
CA VAL A 139 14.08 -15.22 -4.07
C VAL A 139 15.33 -14.36 -3.77
N ARG A 140 15.78 -13.57 -4.76
CA ARG A 140 16.92 -12.68 -4.55
C ARG A 140 16.62 -11.54 -3.59
N LEU A 141 15.39 -10.98 -3.64
CA LEU A 141 14.95 -9.96 -2.69
C LEU A 141 14.81 -10.50 -1.26
N LEU A 142 14.42 -11.77 -1.14
CA LEU A 142 14.28 -12.47 0.13
C LEU A 142 15.61 -13.06 0.65
N GLN A 143 16.70 -12.92 -0.11
CA GLN A 143 18.05 -13.41 0.22
C GLN A 143 18.15 -14.94 0.45
N VAL A 144 17.34 -15.73 -0.26
CA VAL A 144 17.26 -17.18 -0.11
C VAL A 144 18.05 -17.90 -1.21
N PRO A 145 18.59 -19.11 -0.96
CA PRO A 145 19.26 -19.92 -1.97
C PRO A 145 18.32 -20.27 -3.13
N VAL A 146 18.82 -20.13 -4.35
CA VAL A 146 18.04 -20.31 -5.58
C VAL A 146 17.89 -21.80 -5.90
N THR A 147 16.67 -22.29 -5.99
CA THR A 147 16.35 -23.64 -6.50
C THR A 147 15.94 -23.55 -7.98
N TYR A 148 16.60 -24.34 -8.84
CA TYR A 148 16.41 -24.29 -10.31
C TYR A 148 15.35 -25.27 -10.82
N THR A 149 14.22 -25.42 -10.16
CA THR A 149 13.12 -26.27 -10.66
C THR A 149 12.11 -25.44 -11.46
N LEU A 150 11.77 -25.89 -12.66
CA LEU A 150 10.70 -25.31 -13.47
C LEU A 150 9.37 -25.96 -13.04
N THR A 151 8.60 -25.27 -12.22
CA THR A 151 7.26 -25.72 -11.82
C THR A 151 6.20 -24.86 -12.51
N VAL A 152 5.29 -25.49 -13.25
CA VAL A 152 4.12 -24.83 -13.81
C VAL A 152 2.92 -25.14 -12.92
N SER A 153 2.36 -24.12 -12.28
CA SER A 153 1.17 -24.28 -11.45
C SER A 153 -0.08 -24.36 -12.34
N VAL A 154 -0.59 -25.56 -12.52
CA VAL A 154 -1.82 -25.83 -13.28
C VAL A 154 -3.03 -25.17 -12.60
N SER A 155 -3.07 -25.16 -11.28
CA SER A 155 -4.15 -24.50 -10.51
C SER A 155 -4.21 -23.00 -10.79
N SER A 156 -3.06 -22.32 -10.83
CA SER A 156 -2.97 -20.88 -11.13
C SER A 156 -3.35 -20.57 -12.58
N LEU A 157 -3.02 -21.48 -13.53
CA LEU A 157 -3.42 -21.37 -14.92
C LEU A 157 -4.94 -21.46 -15.07
N LEU A 158 -5.58 -22.43 -14.43
CA LEU A 158 -7.03 -22.60 -14.46
C LEU A 158 -7.74 -21.46 -13.75
N ALA A 159 -7.23 -21.01 -12.61
CA ALA A 159 -7.80 -19.86 -11.88
C ALA A 159 -7.75 -18.58 -12.72
N ALA A 160 -6.63 -18.30 -13.38
CA ALA A 160 -6.50 -17.14 -14.28
C ALA A 160 -7.48 -17.26 -15.46
N ALA A 161 -7.53 -18.41 -16.15
CA ALA A 161 -8.45 -18.61 -17.25
C ALA A 161 -9.92 -18.43 -16.83
N ALA A 162 -10.31 -18.99 -15.70
CA ALA A 162 -11.67 -18.87 -15.15
C ALA A 162 -12.04 -17.42 -14.78
N LEU A 163 -11.14 -16.72 -14.06
CA LEU A 163 -11.35 -15.33 -13.67
C LEU A 163 -11.56 -14.43 -14.90
N PHE A 164 -10.65 -14.52 -15.88
CA PHE A 164 -10.73 -13.68 -17.07
C PHE A 164 -11.88 -14.06 -17.98
N ALA A 165 -12.33 -15.33 -18.01
CA ALA A 165 -13.57 -15.74 -18.67
C ALA A 165 -14.79 -15.06 -18.02
N ALA A 166 -14.85 -15.03 -16.68
CA ALA A 166 -15.91 -14.33 -15.95
C ALA A 166 -15.90 -12.82 -16.26
N ILE A 167 -14.72 -12.16 -16.23
CA ILE A 167 -14.59 -10.73 -16.55
C ILE A 167 -15.05 -10.45 -17.98
N HIS A 168 -14.61 -11.22 -18.97
CA HIS A 168 -15.02 -11.02 -20.39
C HIS A 168 -16.53 -11.27 -20.58
N THR A 169 -17.11 -12.22 -19.86
CA THR A 169 -18.57 -12.45 -19.86
C THR A 169 -19.34 -11.24 -19.30
N LEU A 170 -18.88 -10.68 -18.18
CA LEU A 170 -19.48 -9.47 -17.62
C LEU A 170 -19.35 -8.26 -18.57
N ILE A 171 -18.19 -8.12 -19.22
CA ILE A 171 -17.94 -7.09 -20.24
C ILE A 171 -18.91 -7.25 -21.42
N LEU A 172 -19.10 -8.47 -21.91
CA LEU A 172 -20.08 -8.77 -22.99
C LEU A 172 -21.49 -8.37 -22.58
N LEU A 173 -21.92 -8.75 -21.38
CA LEU A 173 -23.25 -8.38 -20.86
C LEU A 173 -23.44 -6.86 -20.80
N ASN A 174 -22.41 -6.13 -20.33
CA ASN A 174 -22.47 -4.67 -20.31
C ASN A 174 -22.52 -4.08 -21.72
N GLY A 175 -21.77 -4.62 -22.70
CA GLY A 175 -21.79 -4.21 -24.09
C GLY A 175 -23.17 -4.42 -24.74
N LEU A 176 -23.78 -5.57 -24.48
CA LEU A 176 -25.14 -5.88 -24.94
C LEU A 176 -26.17 -4.92 -24.35
N ARG A 177 -26.04 -4.58 -23.05
CA ARG A 177 -26.89 -3.57 -22.41
C ARG A 177 -26.77 -2.20 -23.07
N GLN A 178 -25.56 -1.76 -23.38
CA GLN A 178 -25.32 -0.47 -24.05
C GLN A 178 -25.96 -0.45 -25.45
N LEU A 179 -25.81 -1.54 -26.21
CA LEU A 179 -26.41 -1.66 -27.55
C LEU A 179 -27.95 -1.65 -27.54
N HIS A 180 -28.59 -2.22 -26.52
CA HIS A 180 -30.05 -2.26 -26.40
C HIS A 180 -30.68 -0.88 -26.18
N GLY A 181 -29.96 0.02 -25.47
CA GLY A 181 -30.46 1.34 -25.04
C GLY A 181 -30.44 2.41 -26.11
N VAL A 182 -29.81 2.20 -27.29
CA VAL A 182 -29.59 3.26 -28.27
C VAL A 182 -30.34 2.97 -29.58
N SER A 183 -30.99 4.02 -30.17
CA SER A 183 -31.63 3.92 -31.49
C SER A 183 -30.62 4.03 -32.64
N ALA A 184 -30.93 3.42 -33.82
CA ALA A 184 -30.05 3.47 -35.00
C ALA A 184 -29.68 4.89 -35.41
N VAL A 185 -30.66 5.80 -35.37
CA VAL A 185 -30.49 7.23 -35.70
C VAL A 185 -29.63 7.95 -34.67
N GLY A 186 -29.79 7.58 -33.38
CA GLY A 186 -28.94 8.09 -32.27
C GLY A 186 -27.48 7.70 -32.40
N LEU A 187 -27.20 6.46 -32.85
CA LEU A 187 -25.84 5.96 -33.07
C LEU A 187 -25.12 6.70 -34.22
N LEU A 188 -25.84 7.07 -35.31
CA LEU A 188 -25.27 7.83 -36.43
C LEU A 188 -25.04 9.32 -36.10
N ARG A 189 -25.89 9.90 -35.24
CA ARG A 189 -25.81 11.32 -34.85
C ARG A 189 -24.89 11.62 -33.69
N SER A 190 -24.34 10.60 -33.05
CA SER A 190 -23.56 10.78 -31.82
C SER A 190 -22.37 11.75 -31.92
N GLU A 191 -21.78 11.91 -33.11
CA GLU A 191 -20.68 12.86 -33.36
C GLU A 191 -21.12 14.24 -33.88
N SER A 192 -22.30 14.35 -34.50
CA SER A 192 -22.77 15.60 -35.14
C SER A 192 -23.58 16.51 -34.24
N VAL A 193 -24.03 16.01 -33.07
CA VAL A 193 -24.71 16.82 -32.06
C VAL A 193 -23.68 17.63 -31.30
N GLY A 194 -23.58 18.93 -31.61
CA GLY A 194 -22.69 19.84 -30.92
C GLY A 194 -22.84 19.74 -29.39
N GLU A 195 -21.75 19.57 -28.69
CA GLU A 195 -21.75 19.49 -27.22
C GLU A 195 -22.32 20.78 -26.60
N LYS A 196 -23.29 20.62 -25.72
CA LYS A 196 -23.78 21.76 -24.92
C LYS A 196 -22.60 22.38 -24.12
N PRO A 197 -22.48 23.73 -24.12
CA PRO A 197 -21.40 24.39 -23.42
C PRO A 197 -21.36 23.94 -21.95
N PRO A 198 -20.17 23.61 -21.42
CA PRO A 198 -20.04 23.11 -20.06
C PRO A 198 -20.50 24.20 -19.08
N LYS A 199 -21.42 23.86 -18.18
CA LYS A 199 -21.83 24.75 -17.10
C LYS A 199 -20.90 24.57 -15.89
N ALA A 200 -20.51 25.67 -15.25
CA ALA A 200 -19.78 25.61 -14.00
C ALA A 200 -20.67 25.02 -12.89
N GLN A 201 -20.19 23.98 -12.25
CA GLN A 201 -20.90 23.29 -11.16
C GLN A 201 -20.23 23.63 -9.82
N TRP A 202 -20.43 24.87 -9.36
CA TRP A 202 -19.79 25.40 -8.17
C TRP A 202 -20.04 24.55 -6.92
N VAL A 203 -21.25 24.00 -6.77
CA VAL A 203 -21.61 23.16 -5.62
C VAL A 203 -20.78 21.87 -5.59
N LEU A 204 -20.66 21.17 -6.74
CA LEU A 204 -19.85 19.95 -6.83
C LEU A 204 -18.36 20.25 -6.67
N THR A 205 -17.89 21.39 -7.16
CA THR A 205 -16.51 21.83 -6.98
C THR A 205 -16.22 22.13 -5.51
N ALA A 206 -17.12 22.85 -4.84
CA ALA A 206 -17.00 23.14 -3.41
C ALA A 206 -17.05 21.85 -2.57
N ALA A 207 -17.98 20.94 -2.88
CA ALA A 207 -18.05 19.64 -2.22
C ALA A 207 -16.75 18.84 -2.39
N GLY A 208 -16.18 18.81 -3.60
CA GLY A 208 -14.89 18.16 -3.86
C GLY A 208 -13.74 18.81 -3.08
N ALA A 209 -13.71 20.13 -3.00
CA ALA A 209 -12.68 20.86 -2.24
C ALA A 209 -12.80 20.62 -0.72
N VAL A 210 -14.02 20.66 -0.17
CA VAL A 210 -14.28 20.37 1.26
C VAL A 210 -13.91 18.93 1.59
N LEU A 211 -14.28 17.98 0.71
CA LEU A 211 -13.95 16.56 0.91
C LEU A 211 -12.44 16.31 0.88
N LEU A 212 -11.71 16.99 -0.04
CA LEU A 212 -10.25 16.90 -0.11
C LEU A 212 -9.59 17.52 1.13
N ALA A 213 -10.05 18.70 1.53
CA ALA A 213 -9.56 19.38 2.75
C ALA A 213 -9.81 18.52 3.99
N GLY A 214 -10.98 17.89 4.09
CA GLY A 214 -11.31 16.96 5.17
C GLY A 214 -10.42 15.73 5.19
N ALA A 215 -10.13 15.14 4.02
CA ALA A 215 -9.23 14.00 3.90
C ALA A 215 -7.78 14.37 4.30
N TYR A 216 -7.30 15.54 3.89
CA TYR A 216 -5.96 16.01 4.26
C TYR A 216 -5.87 16.36 5.75
N TRP A 217 -6.91 17.01 6.29
CA TRP A 217 -6.99 17.27 7.71
C TRP A 217 -6.95 15.98 8.52
N LEU A 218 -7.73 14.98 8.12
CA LEU A 218 -7.73 13.66 8.75
C LEU A 218 -6.33 13.01 8.70
N ALA A 219 -5.65 13.07 7.55
CA ALA A 219 -4.33 12.49 7.37
C ALA A 219 -3.26 13.14 8.26
N VAL A 220 -3.38 14.44 8.54
CA VAL A 220 -2.41 15.17 9.38
C VAL A 220 -2.76 15.12 10.85
N SER A 221 -4.06 15.13 11.21
CA SER A 221 -4.55 15.23 12.60
C SER A 221 -4.41 13.95 13.40
N ILE A 222 -4.49 12.79 12.76
CA ILE A 222 -4.33 11.50 13.46
C ILE A 222 -2.89 11.37 13.96
N ARG A 223 -2.71 11.12 15.25
CA ARG A 223 -1.39 11.00 15.87
C ARG A 223 -0.96 9.56 16.13
N GLU A 224 -1.90 8.66 16.35
CA GLU A 224 -1.67 7.28 16.76
C GLU A 224 -1.65 6.30 15.58
N PRO A 225 -0.72 5.32 15.56
CA PRO A 225 -0.60 4.34 14.48
C PRO A 225 -1.85 3.46 14.29
N LEU A 226 -2.48 2.99 15.38
CA LEU A 226 -3.70 2.17 15.31
C LEU A 226 -4.91 2.95 14.79
N ALA A 227 -5.07 4.20 15.21
CA ALA A 227 -6.09 5.10 14.67
C ALA A 227 -5.85 5.38 13.18
N ALA A 228 -4.57 5.51 12.76
CA ALA A 228 -4.23 5.63 11.36
C ALA A 228 -4.70 4.41 10.55
N LEU A 229 -4.46 3.19 11.02
CA LEU A 229 -4.92 1.98 10.33
C LEU A 229 -6.45 1.97 10.14
N THR A 230 -7.19 2.35 11.18
CA THR A 230 -8.67 2.38 11.17
C THR A 230 -9.22 3.40 10.16
N TRP A 231 -8.66 4.62 10.12
CA TRP A 231 -9.15 5.70 9.29
C TRP A 231 -8.56 5.73 7.88
N PHE A 232 -7.55 4.88 7.60
CA PHE A 232 -6.85 4.84 6.31
C PHE A 232 -7.80 4.66 5.12
N SER A 233 -8.67 3.65 5.18
CA SER A 233 -9.59 3.34 4.09
C SER A 233 -10.57 4.49 3.83
N ALA A 234 -11.07 5.13 4.89
CA ALA A 234 -11.96 6.29 4.77
C ALA A 234 -11.25 7.47 4.12
N ALA A 235 -10.02 7.81 4.56
CA ALA A 235 -9.22 8.88 3.99
C ALA A 235 -8.94 8.64 2.49
N VAL A 236 -8.55 7.43 2.11
CA VAL A 236 -8.30 7.06 0.70
C VAL A 236 -9.56 7.21 -0.14
N LEU A 237 -10.72 6.73 0.32
CA LEU A 237 -11.99 6.88 -0.40
C LEU A 237 -12.40 8.34 -0.55
N MET A 238 -12.17 9.17 0.47
CA MET A 238 -12.42 10.61 0.41
C MET A 238 -11.52 11.29 -0.63
N VAL A 239 -10.23 10.97 -0.67
CA VAL A 239 -9.28 11.50 -1.69
C VAL A 239 -9.71 11.08 -3.09
N ILE A 240 -10.08 9.81 -3.30
CA ILE A 240 -10.54 9.30 -4.59
C ILE A 240 -11.78 10.08 -5.05
N ALA A 241 -12.80 10.16 -4.22
CA ALA A 241 -14.05 10.86 -4.55
C ALA A 241 -13.81 12.36 -4.81
N ALA A 242 -13.02 13.02 -3.96
CA ALA A 242 -12.65 14.43 -4.12
C ALA A 242 -11.90 14.67 -5.44
N THR A 243 -10.95 13.81 -5.78
CA THR A 243 -10.17 13.90 -7.02
C THR A 243 -11.07 13.78 -8.25
N TYR A 244 -12.02 12.84 -8.27
CA TYR A 244 -12.99 12.76 -9.35
C TYR A 244 -13.86 14.01 -9.45
N LEU A 245 -14.40 14.53 -8.33
CA LEU A 245 -15.21 15.74 -8.31
C LEU A 245 -14.42 16.96 -8.80
N LEU A 246 -13.17 17.11 -8.38
CA LEU A 246 -12.33 18.24 -8.77
C LEU A 246 -11.90 18.17 -10.24
N PHE A 247 -11.57 16.99 -10.77
CA PHE A 247 -11.24 16.88 -12.19
C PHE A 247 -12.45 17.03 -13.10
N ILE A 248 -13.64 16.53 -12.72
CA ILE A 248 -14.84 16.60 -13.56
C ILE A 248 -15.50 17.99 -13.49
N SER A 249 -15.70 18.52 -12.29
CA SER A 249 -16.41 19.81 -12.11
C SER A 249 -15.49 20.99 -11.82
N GLY A 250 -14.44 20.77 -11.02
CA GLY A 250 -13.52 21.83 -10.60
C GLY A 250 -12.71 22.39 -11.76
N SER A 251 -12.21 21.54 -12.65
CA SER A 251 -11.46 21.95 -13.84
C SER A 251 -12.29 22.83 -14.79
N VAL A 252 -13.57 22.47 -15.00
CA VAL A 252 -14.51 23.27 -15.81
C VAL A 252 -14.79 24.60 -15.11
N THR A 253 -15.01 24.57 -13.81
CA THR A 253 -15.28 25.77 -13.00
C THR A 253 -14.09 26.72 -13.01
N LEU A 254 -12.85 26.18 -12.92
CA LEU A 254 -11.62 26.95 -13.03
C LEU A 254 -11.49 27.61 -14.42
N CYS A 255 -11.70 26.86 -15.51
CA CYS A 255 -11.67 27.41 -16.86
C CYS A 255 -12.70 28.53 -17.05
N ARG A 256 -13.91 28.36 -16.50
CA ARG A 256 -14.95 29.40 -16.52
C ARG A 256 -14.58 30.63 -15.67
N GLY A 257 -13.92 30.44 -14.52
CA GLY A 257 -13.34 31.50 -13.71
C GLY A 257 -12.30 32.32 -14.49
N LEU A 258 -11.37 31.63 -15.17
CA LEU A 258 -10.35 32.24 -16.03
C LEU A 258 -10.96 33.01 -17.22
N GLN A 259 -12.07 32.51 -17.81
CA GLN A 259 -12.81 33.23 -18.88
C GLN A 259 -13.42 34.52 -18.39
N ARG A 260 -13.79 34.64 -17.10
CA ARG A 260 -14.32 35.90 -16.53
C ARG A 260 -13.25 36.96 -16.38
N ASN A 261 -11.99 36.60 -16.26
CA ASN A 261 -10.89 37.55 -16.19
C ASN A 261 -10.51 38.04 -17.60
N LYS A 262 -11.14 39.12 -18.07
CA LYS A 262 -10.97 39.66 -19.42
C LYS A 262 -9.51 39.99 -19.77
N LYS A 263 -8.69 40.47 -18.81
CA LYS A 263 -7.27 40.82 -19.05
C LYS A 263 -6.42 39.58 -19.33
N TYR A 264 -6.76 38.43 -18.78
CA TYR A 264 -6.08 37.16 -19.00
C TYR A 264 -6.61 36.46 -20.25
N TYR A 265 -7.93 36.39 -20.40
CA TYR A 265 -8.62 35.59 -21.42
C TYR A 265 -8.41 36.12 -22.85
N TYR A 266 -8.44 37.45 -23.06
CA TYR A 266 -8.32 38.03 -24.42
C TYR A 266 -6.88 38.10 -24.96
N ARG A 267 -5.89 37.52 -24.28
CA ARG A 267 -4.56 37.30 -24.89
C ARG A 267 -4.69 36.21 -25.94
N PRO A 268 -4.16 36.39 -27.18
CA PRO A 268 -4.36 35.41 -28.27
C PRO A 268 -4.00 33.96 -27.91
N GLN A 269 -2.92 33.78 -27.14
CA GLN A 269 -2.45 32.46 -26.69
C GLN A 269 -3.39 31.82 -25.66
N HIS A 270 -4.05 32.60 -24.79
CA HIS A 270 -4.93 32.10 -23.73
C HIS A 270 -6.36 31.89 -24.21
N PHE A 271 -6.83 32.69 -25.18
CA PHE A 271 -8.18 32.61 -25.72
C PHE A 271 -8.50 31.23 -26.28
N VAL A 272 -7.65 30.72 -27.18
CA VAL A 272 -7.81 29.40 -27.79
C VAL A 272 -7.62 28.29 -26.77
N SER A 273 -6.59 28.41 -25.92
CA SER A 273 -6.25 27.35 -24.95
C SER A 273 -7.35 27.19 -23.88
N VAL A 274 -7.81 28.28 -23.25
CA VAL A 274 -8.81 28.20 -22.15
C VAL A 274 -10.18 27.82 -22.69
N SER A 275 -10.57 28.29 -23.89
CA SER A 275 -11.84 27.90 -24.50
C SER A 275 -11.89 26.42 -24.84
N SER A 276 -10.86 25.89 -25.52
CA SER A 276 -10.78 24.47 -25.88
C SER A 276 -10.64 23.57 -24.63
N MET A 277 -9.89 24.04 -23.61
CA MET A 277 -9.66 23.31 -22.38
C MET A 277 -10.95 23.08 -21.58
N ALA A 278 -11.87 24.05 -21.54
CA ALA A 278 -13.14 23.91 -20.82
C ALA A 278 -14.00 22.76 -21.35
N TYR A 279 -14.06 22.60 -22.68
CA TYR A 279 -14.77 21.47 -23.33
C TYR A 279 -14.04 20.13 -23.12
N ARG A 280 -12.72 20.13 -23.27
CA ARG A 280 -11.89 18.94 -23.05
C ARG A 280 -11.98 18.43 -21.63
N MET A 281 -11.90 19.32 -20.62
CA MET A 281 -11.95 18.92 -19.22
C MET A 281 -13.29 18.32 -18.82
N LYS A 282 -14.42 18.82 -19.35
CA LYS A 282 -15.73 18.22 -19.10
C LYS A 282 -15.77 16.74 -19.53
N ARG A 283 -15.19 16.43 -20.68
CA ARG A 283 -15.23 15.08 -21.26
C ARG A 283 -14.18 14.15 -20.67
N ASN A 284 -13.02 14.69 -20.36
CA ASN A 284 -11.83 13.92 -20.00
C ASN A 284 -11.51 13.93 -18.50
N GLY A 285 -12.28 14.68 -17.69
CA GLY A 285 -12.04 14.82 -16.25
C GLY A 285 -11.92 13.48 -15.51
N ALA A 286 -12.81 12.55 -15.80
CA ALA A 286 -12.77 11.22 -15.19
C ALA A 286 -11.51 10.43 -15.54
N GLY A 287 -11.05 10.46 -16.80
CA GLY A 287 -9.81 9.79 -17.21
C GLY A 287 -8.57 10.39 -16.55
N LEU A 288 -8.51 11.73 -16.41
CA LEU A 288 -7.42 12.41 -15.72
C LEU A 288 -7.43 12.13 -14.20
N ALA A 289 -8.61 12.09 -13.60
CA ALA A 289 -8.76 11.67 -12.20
C ALA A 289 -8.23 10.26 -11.99
N SER A 290 -8.60 9.32 -12.86
CA SER A 290 -8.08 7.94 -12.80
C SER A 290 -6.55 7.89 -12.91
N VAL A 291 -5.95 8.65 -13.83
CA VAL A 291 -4.48 8.72 -13.96
C VAL A 291 -3.84 9.32 -12.70
N CYS A 292 -4.42 10.38 -12.14
CA CYS A 292 -3.94 10.98 -10.89
C CYS A 292 -3.97 9.97 -9.73
N ILE A 293 -5.08 9.25 -9.58
CA ILE A 293 -5.25 8.24 -8.52
C ILE A 293 -4.24 7.11 -8.71
N LEU A 294 -4.12 6.56 -9.94
CA LEU A 294 -3.14 5.52 -10.22
C LEU A 294 -1.71 5.96 -9.96
N ALA A 295 -1.34 7.19 -10.37
CA ALA A 295 -0.04 7.77 -10.07
C ALA A 295 0.19 7.90 -8.55
N THR A 296 -0.80 8.38 -7.80
CA THR A 296 -0.72 8.47 -6.34
C THR A 296 -0.56 7.09 -5.70
N MET A 297 -1.33 6.09 -6.15
CA MET A 297 -1.23 4.71 -5.64
C MET A 297 0.17 4.13 -5.89
N VAL A 298 0.73 4.32 -7.08
CA VAL A 298 2.10 3.88 -7.39
C VAL A 298 3.11 4.57 -6.47
N LEU A 299 3.02 5.89 -6.35
CA LEU A 299 3.96 6.67 -5.53
C LEU A 299 3.91 6.28 -4.04
N VAL A 300 2.71 6.20 -3.47
CA VAL A 300 2.53 5.78 -2.07
C VAL A 300 3.06 4.37 -1.87
N MET A 301 2.70 3.44 -2.76
CA MET A 301 3.06 2.04 -2.61
C MET A 301 4.57 1.81 -2.75
N ILE A 302 5.20 2.34 -3.81
CA ILE A 302 6.65 2.19 -4.02
C ILE A 302 7.43 2.88 -2.91
N SER A 303 7.06 4.11 -2.49
CA SER A 303 7.79 4.81 -1.45
C SER A 303 7.73 4.08 -0.11
N SER A 304 6.55 3.60 0.30
CA SER A 304 6.36 2.91 1.58
C SER A 304 7.02 1.53 1.58
N THR A 305 6.82 0.73 0.52
CA THR A 305 7.40 -0.62 0.47
C THR A 305 8.92 -0.61 0.27
N THR A 306 9.47 0.38 -0.46
CA THR A 306 10.92 0.60 -0.54
C THR A 306 11.49 1.00 0.81
N CYS A 307 10.79 1.88 1.55
CA CYS A 307 11.20 2.27 2.89
C CYS A 307 11.24 1.08 3.84
N LEU A 308 10.23 0.21 3.82
CA LEU A 308 10.19 -1.04 4.59
C LEU A 308 11.35 -1.98 4.22
N TYR A 309 11.59 -2.17 2.94
CA TYR A 309 12.64 -3.07 2.47
C TYR A 309 14.06 -2.59 2.82
N VAL A 310 14.32 -1.29 2.66
CA VAL A 310 15.63 -0.70 3.00
C VAL A 310 15.81 -0.61 4.51
N GLY A 311 14.74 -0.34 5.26
CA GLY A 311 14.75 -0.23 6.71
C GLY A 311 14.53 -1.54 7.47
N GLN A 312 14.52 -2.69 6.79
CA GLN A 312 14.24 -3.99 7.44
C GLN A 312 15.20 -4.32 8.58
N GLU A 313 16.48 -3.98 8.44
CA GLU A 313 17.48 -4.21 9.48
C GLU A 313 17.27 -3.27 10.68
N ASP A 314 16.91 -2.01 10.43
CA ASP A 314 16.54 -1.07 11.50
C ASP A 314 15.36 -1.61 12.32
N ALA A 315 14.36 -2.18 11.64
CA ALA A 315 13.18 -2.74 12.29
C ALA A 315 13.50 -4.03 13.10
N VAL A 316 14.36 -4.89 12.57
CA VAL A 316 14.85 -6.08 13.30
C VAL A 316 15.62 -5.66 14.54
N ASN A 317 16.56 -4.70 14.40
CA ASN A 317 17.37 -4.24 15.52
C ASN A 317 16.55 -3.49 16.59
N ALA A 318 15.49 -2.78 16.18
CA ALA A 318 14.57 -2.15 17.13
C ALA A 318 13.81 -3.19 17.98
N ARG A 319 13.38 -4.31 17.36
CA ARG A 319 12.65 -5.37 18.05
C ARG A 319 13.57 -6.31 18.83
N TYR A 320 14.73 -6.61 18.24
CA TYR A 320 15.74 -7.53 18.80
C TYR A 320 17.09 -6.81 18.91
N PRO A 321 17.31 -6.02 19.97
CA PRO A 321 18.57 -5.30 20.15
C PRO A 321 19.74 -6.21 20.54
N ARG A 322 19.49 -7.48 20.88
CA ARG A 322 20.45 -8.52 21.21
C ARG A 322 20.18 -9.78 20.37
N ASP A 323 21.17 -10.65 20.29
CA ASP A 323 21.07 -11.87 19.47
C ASP A 323 20.03 -12.85 20.00
N LEU A 324 19.97 -13.03 21.33
CA LEU A 324 18.96 -13.85 22.00
C LEU A 324 18.30 -13.09 23.15
N SER A 325 17.04 -13.41 23.39
CA SER A 325 16.24 -12.88 24.49
C SER A 325 15.48 -14.01 25.17
N VAL A 326 15.76 -14.19 26.45
CA VAL A 326 15.08 -15.13 27.35
C VAL A 326 14.12 -14.33 28.22
N LYS A 327 12.87 -14.80 28.32
CA LYS A 327 11.86 -14.22 29.21
C LYS A 327 11.30 -15.31 30.11
N VAL A 328 11.19 -15.00 31.41
CA VAL A 328 10.49 -15.83 32.36
C VAL A 328 9.33 -15.06 32.93
N TYR A 329 8.13 -15.58 32.79
CA TYR A 329 6.87 -14.97 33.25
C TYR A 329 6.47 -15.69 34.51
N GLY A 330 6.49 -14.95 35.63
CA GLY A 330 6.20 -15.57 36.90
C GLY A 330 5.48 -14.63 37.87
N ASP A 331 5.36 -15.08 39.07
CA ASP A 331 4.80 -14.33 40.17
C ASP A 331 5.92 -13.75 41.06
N ARG A 332 5.62 -13.49 42.33
CA ARG A 332 6.53 -13.01 43.35
C ARG A 332 7.85 -13.79 43.47
N TYR A 333 7.91 -15.02 42.95
CA TYR A 333 9.15 -15.82 42.85
C TYR A 333 10.26 -15.14 42.04
N LEU A 334 9.92 -14.30 41.07
CA LEU A 334 10.89 -13.54 40.29
C LEU A 334 11.40 -12.29 40.98
N LEU A 335 10.95 -12.04 42.22
CA LEU A 335 11.54 -11.05 43.13
C LEU A 335 12.71 -11.63 43.90
N ASP A 336 12.86 -12.98 43.94
CA ASP A 336 13.93 -13.67 44.63
C ASP A 336 15.20 -13.69 43.76
N SER A 337 16.20 -12.93 44.16
CA SER A 337 17.49 -12.81 43.46
C SER A 337 18.27 -14.12 43.36
N GLU A 338 18.09 -15.03 44.34
CA GLU A 338 18.79 -16.34 44.36
C GLU A 338 18.24 -17.23 43.24
N LYS A 339 16.92 -17.29 43.07
CA LYS A 339 16.26 -18.03 41.97
C LYS A 339 16.61 -17.50 40.59
N LEU A 340 16.62 -16.18 40.43
CA LEU A 340 17.04 -15.54 39.18
C LEU A 340 18.49 -15.89 38.83
N THR A 341 19.37 -15.89 39.86
CA THR A 341 20.77 -16.28 39.68
C THR A 341 20.90 -17.74 39.21
N GLN A 342 20.08 -18.65 39.75
CA GLN A 342 20.06 -20.07 39.31
C GLN A 342 19.63 -20.19 37.84
N VAL A 343 18.56 -19.49 37.43
CA VAL A 343 18.13 -19.54 36.02
C VAL A 343 19.20 -18.96 35.09
N ARG A 344 19.78 -17.82 35.46
CA ARG A 344 20.87 -17.20 34.72
C ARG A 344 22.06 -18.13 34.55
N GLN A 345 22.53 -18.75 35.62
CA GLN A 345 23.64 -19.72 35.57
C GLN A 345 23.31 -20.93 34.68
N GLY A 346 22.07 -21.41 34.68
CA GLY A 346 21.62 -22.47 33.80
C GLY A 346 21.57 -22.06 32.35
N VAL A 347 21.12 -20.84 32.07
CA VAL A 347 21.16 -20.26 30.69
C VAL A 347 22.61 -20.14 30.21
N GLU A 348 23.49 -19.53 31.02
CA GLU A 348 24.91 -19.32 30.68
C GLU A 348 25.64 -20.66 30.49
N SER A 349 25.35 -21.67 31.34
CA SER A 349 25.93 -23.01 31.19
C SER A 349 25.46 -23.72 29.96
N THR A 350 24.21 -23.52 29.53
CA THR A 350 23.67 -24.05 28.28
C THR A 350 24.41 -23.44 27.09
N ILE A 351 24.65 -22.13 27.10
CA ILE A 351 25.39 -21.41 26.06
C ILE A 351 26.84 -21.92 25.99
N PHE A 352 27.48 -22.04 27.15
CA PHE A 352 28.86 -22.56 27.24
C PHE A 352 28.97 -23.96 26.68
N ASN A 353 28.00 -24.84 26.96
CA ASN A 353 27.97 -26.22 26.43
C ASN A 353 27.83 -26.26 24.90
N PHE A 354 27.23 -25.23 24.29
CA PHE A 354 27.18 -25.00 22.84
C PHE A 354 28.52 -24.44 22.28
N GLY A 355 29.46 -24.08 23.14
CA GLY A 355 30.76 -23.51 22.76
C GLY A 355 30.72 -22.00 22.55
N GLY A 356 29.63 -21.33 22.97
CA GLY A 356 29.46 -19.88 22.87
C GLY A 356 29.79 -19.14 24.15
N ASN A 357 30.04 -17.83 24.02
CA ASN A 357 30.24 -16.92 25.13
C ASN A 357 29.13 -15.87 25.13
N VAL A 358 28.80 -15.38 26.31
CA VAL A 358 27.80 -14.33 26.53
C VAL A 358 28.49 -12.96 26.60
N SER A 359 27.94 -11.99 25.89
CA SER A 359 28.40 -10.60 25.92
C SER A 359 27.21 -9.62 25.85
N ASN A 360 27.47 -8.36 26.16
CA ASN A 360 26.48 -7.28 26.08
C ASN A 360 25.14 -7.59 26.76
N VAL A 361 25.17 -8.13 27.94
CA VAL A 361 23.97 -8.55 28.70
C VAL A 361 23.09 -7.36 29.05
N ALA A 362 21.79 -7.50 28.82
CA ALA A 362 20.72 -6.64 29.32
C ALA A 362 19.78 -7.49 30.18
N GLU A 363 19.86 -7.32 31.49
CA GLU A 363 19.05 -8.04 32.46
C GLU A 363 18.20 -7.04 33.24
N TYR A 364 16.89 -7.27 33.30
CA TYR A 364 15.96 -6.42 34.03
C TYR A 364 14.62 -7.13 34.26
N ARG A 365 13.90 -6.68 35.27
CA ARG A 365 12.55 -7.15 35.61
C ARG A 365 11.53 -6.10 35.23
N THR A 366 10.36 -6.53 34.80
CA THR A 366 9.24 -5.63 34.55
C THR A 366 7.93 -6.21 35.04
N ILE A 367 7.00 -5.35 35.42
CA ILE A 367 5.59 -5.68 35.51
C ILE A 367 4.81 -4.74 34.60
N SER A 368 3.86 -5.28 33.84
CA SER A 368 3.15 -4.49 32.83
C SER A 368 1.65 -4.48 33.11
N ILE A 369 1.05 -3.28 33.02
CA ILE A 369 -0.38 -3.08 33.13
C ILE A 369 -0.87 -2.25 31.95
N SER A 370 -2.15 -2.39 31.59
CA SER A 370 -2.79 -1.54 30.60
C SER A 370 -3.77 -0.59 31.28
N GLY A 371 -3.86 0.64 30.83
CA GLY A 371 -4.80 1.62 31.38
C GLY A 371 -5.03 2.81 30.46
N LEU A 372 -5.94 3.67 30.85
CA LEU A 372 -6.23 4.93 30.18
C LEU A 372 -5.57 6.07 30.95
N VAL A 373 -4.76 6.89 30.28
CA VAL A 373 -4.13 8.06 30.91
C VAL A 373 -5.12 9.21 30.96
N ASP A 374 -5.39 9.66 32.19
CA ASP A 374 -6.23 10.83 32.47
C ASP A 374 -5.42 11.82 33.37
N GLY A 375 -4.68 12.72 32.73
CA GLY A 375 -3.71 13.57 33.37
C GLY A 375 -2.59 12.75 34.05
N GLY A 376 -2.50 12.80 35.36
CA GLY A 376 -1.56 11.99 36.16
C GLY A 376 -2.13 10.67 36.67
N ASN A 377 -3.40 10.36 36.38
CA ASN A 377 -4.04 9.14 36.83
C ASN A 377 -4.17 8.09 35.70
N ILE A 378 -3.72 6.89 35.95
CA ILE A 378 -3.88 5.74 35.08
C ILE A 378 -5.11 4.96 35.54
N ARG A 379 -6.18 5.00 34.74
CA ARG A 379 -7.39 4.24 35.00
C ARG A 379 -7.26 2.85 34.37
N THR A 380 -7.27 1.83 35.22
CA THR A 380 -7.18 0.42 34.77
C THR A 380 -8.53 -0.16 34.41
N ASP A 381 -9.63 0.47 34.80
CA ASP A 381 -11.00 0.06 34.45
C ASP A 381 -11.38 0.67 33.08
N SER A 382 -11.53 -0.21 32.10
CA SER A 382 -12.04 0.13 30.77
C SER A 382 -13.55 -0.04 30.62
N SER A 383 -14.28 -0.39 31.69
CA SER A 383 -15.75 -0.53 31.65
C SER A 383 -16.39 0.84 31.38
N GLY A 384 -17.03 0.98 30.22
CA GLY A 384 -17.62 2.25 29.76
C GLY A 384 -16.70 3.10 28.85
N ALA A 385 -15.53 2.62 28.49
CA ALA A 385 -14.67 3.29 27.53
C ALA A 385 -15.34 3.30 26.13
N SER A 386 -15.41 4.48 25.52
CA SER A 386 -15.88 4.65 24.14
C SER A 386 -14.80 4.26 23.13
N VAL A 387 -15.14 4.11 21.85
CA VAL A 387 -14.16 3.87 20.78
C VAL A 387 -13.09 4.99 20.74
N SER A 388 -13.44 6.20 21.16
CA SER A 388 -12.48 7.32 21.27
C SER A 388 -11.52 7.16 22.46
N ASP A 389 -11.85 6.37 23.48
CA ASP A 389 -10.99 6.15 24.63
C ASP A 389 -9.99 5.01 24.38
N SER A 390 -10.27 4.10 23.43
CA SER A 390 -9.30 3.09 22.99
C SER A 390 -8.01 3.71 22.43
N THR A 391 -8.08 4.94 21.94
CA THR A 391 -6.93 5.72 21.46
C THR A 391 -6.08 6.31 22.58
N ARG A 392 -6.58 6.30 23.84
CA ARG A 392 -5.87 6.74 25.04
C ARG A 392 -5.32 5.57 25.87
N ALA A 393 -5.55 4.35 25.40
CA ALA A 393 -5.02 3.16 26.07
C ALA A 393 -3.49 3.14 25.94
N VAL A 394 -2.81 3.03 27.08
CA VAL A 394 -1.36 2.94 27.18
C VAL A 394 -0.97 1.64 27.86
N GLN A 395 0.16 1.10 27.43
CA GLN A 395 0.86 0.03 28.13
C GLN A 395 1.85 0.66 29.11
N ILE A 396 1.80 0.29 30.38
CA ILE A 396 2.69 0.81 31.40
C ILE A 396 3.64 -0.31 31.81
N HIS A 397 4.93 -0.10 31.60
CA HIS A 397 6.00 -1.00 31.99
C HIS A 397 6.69 -0.43 33.22
N ILE A 398 6.55 -1.08 34.38
CA ILE A 398 7.14 -0.67 35.63
C ILE A 398 8.35 -1.55 35.90
N LEU A 399 9.49 -0.94 36.20
CA LEU A 399 10.76 -1.64 36.45
C LEU A 399 11.53 -1.03 37.60
N PRO A 400 12.41 -1.83 38.29
CA PRO A 400 13.21 -1.34 39.38
C PRO A 400 14.32 -0.41 38.90
N LEU A 401 14.65 0.58 39.75
CA LEU A 401 15.71 1.55 39.47
C LEU A 401 17.09 0.88 39.31
N GLU A 402 17.36 -0.15 40.10
CA GLU A 402 18.62 -0.89 40.06
C GLU A 402 18.83 -1.57 38.72
N ASP A 403 17.79 -2.27 38.20
CA ASP A 403 17.83 -2.96 36.91
C ASP A 403 17.94 -1.95 35.78
N TYR A 404 17.20 -0.81 35.85
CA TYR A 404 17.30 0.26 34.88
C TYR A 404 18.72 0.86 34.81
N ASN A 405 19.32 1.17 35.98
CA ASN A 405 20.67 1.69 36.04
C ASN A 405 21.71 0.69 35.53
N ALA A 406 21.56 -0.59 35.85
CA ALA A 406 22.43 -1.66 35.36
C ALA A 406 22.33 -1.83 33.82
N ALA A 407 21.09 -1.86 33.29
CA ALA A 407 20.85 -2.06 31.89
C ALA A 407 21.28 -0.85 31.00
N THR A 408 21.23 0.37 31.55
CA THR A 408 21.57 1.61 30.81
C THR A 408 22.98 2.12 31.09
N GLY A 409 23.66 1.57 32.09
CA GLY A 409 24.95 2.09 32.59
C GLY A 409 24.84 3.46 33.28
N GLN A 410 23.63 3.87 33.68
CA GLN A 410 23.38 5.13 34.38
C GLN A 410 23.39 4.93 35.92
N THR A 411 23.52 6.03 36.64
CA THR A 411 23.41 6.07 38.10
C THR A 411 22.40 7.14 38.47
N LEU A 412 21.11 6.88 38.19
CA LEU A 412 20.05 7.81 38.53
C LEU A 412 19.68 7.68 39.98
N PRO A 413 19.59 8.79 40.74
CA PRO A 413 19.09 8.78 42.13
C PRO A 413 17.57 8.88 42.13
N LEU A 414 16.91 8.10 42.98
CA LEU A 414 15.47 8.18 43.21
C LEU A 414 15.19 7.88 44.70
N SER A 415 14.34 8.68 45.32
CA SER A 415 13.91 8.45 46.70
C SER A 415 12.58 7.72 46.76
N ASP A 416 12.24 7.13 47.89
CA ASP A 416 10.94 6.49 48.09
C ASP A 416 9.79 7.44 47.77
N GLY A 417 8.78 6.92 47.09
CA GLY A 417 7.64 7.72 46.62
C GLY A 417 7.88 8.54 45.38
N GLN A 418 9.07 8.51 44.77
CA GLN A 418 9.39 9.16 43.52
C GLN A 418 9.47 8.16 42.37
N VAL A 419 9.22 8.62 41.12
CA VAL A 419 9.34 7.82 39.89
C VAL A 419 9.92 8.64 38.77
N TYR A 420 10.65 7.99 37.84
CA TYR A 420 10.90 8.52 36.53
C TYR A 420 9.88 7.94 35.55
N VAL A 421 9.41 8.77 34.62
CA VAL A 421 8.48 8.34 33.56
C VAL A 421 9.09 8.71 32.22
N ALA A 422 9.23 7.72 31.35
CA ALA A 422 9.51 7.92 29.93
C ALA A 422 8.29 7.54 29.11
N ALA A 423 7.89 8.39 28.19
CA ALA A 423 6.73 8.17 27.33
C ALA A 423 7.18 7.82 25.91
N LEU A 424 6.65 6.73 25.38
CA LEU A 424 6.81 6.34 23.97
C LEU A 424 5.45 6.45 23.29
N ARG A 425 5.33 7.38 22.36
CA ARG A 425 4.08 7.64 21.60
C ARG A 425 2.86 7.99 22.48
N ALA A 426 3.07 8.24 23.76
CA ALA A 426 2.09 8.71 24.74
C ALA A 426 2.41 10.14 25.15
N GLU A 427 1.40 10.90 25.54
CA GLU A 427 1.59 12.22 26.15
C GLU A 427 1.42 12.07 27.67
N PHE A 428 2.45 12.38 28.43
CA PHE A 428 2.41 12.40 29.90
C PHE A 428 3.20 13.60 30.43
N ASP A 429 2.48 14.58 30.99
CA ASP A 429 3.07 15.82 31.51
C ASP A 429 2.53 16.16 32.91
N SER A 430 2.39 15.17 33.79
CA SER A 430 1.94 15.37 35.16
C SER A 430 3.11 15.31 36.13
N ASP A 431 3.00 16.05 37.23
CA ASP A 431 3.94 16.00 38.34
C ASP A 431 3.68 14.82 39.30
N THR A 432 2.57 14.11 39.12
CA THR A 432 2.19 12.95 39.89
C THR A 432 1.70 11.83 39.00
N LEU A 433 2.02 10.59 39.38
CA LEU A 433 1.51 9.36 38.78
C LEU A 433 0.65 8.65 39.83
N SER A 434 -0.56 8.27 39.47
CA SER A 434 -1.43 7.43 40.33
C SER A 434 -2.05 6.31 39.49
N ILE A 435 -2.37 5.19 40.13
CA ILE A 435 -3.10 4.08 39.51
C ILE A 435 -4.48 4.04 40.18
N ASP A 436 -5.54 4.29 39.40
CA ASP A 436 -6.93 4.37 39.89
C ASP A 436 -7.12 5.29 41.13
N GLY A 437 -6.35 6.38 41.20
CA GLY A 437 -6.37 7.33 42.31
C GLY A 437 -5.65 6.86 43.55
N GLY A 438 -5.07 5.65 43.55
CA GLY A 438 -4.19 5.12 44.61
C GLY A 438 -2.74 5.07 44.18
N MET A 439 -1.86 4.54 45.05
CA MET A 439 -0.42 4.36 44.75
C MET A 439 0.26 5.61 44.19
N ILE A 440 -0.04 6.78 44.80
CA ILE A 440 0.42 8.07 44.29
C ILE A 440 1.94 8.16 44.41
N ARG A 441 2.59 8.57 43.29
CA ARG A 441 4.03 8.80 43.20
C ARG A 441 4.32 10.19 42.65
N HIS A 442 5.40 10.81 43.07
CA HIS A 442 5.88 12.08 42.52
C HIS A 442 6.77 11.83 41.32
N VAL A 443 6.44 12.44 40.18
CA VAL A 443 7.20 12.31 38.94
C VAL A 443 8.40 13.26 38.95
N MET A 444 9.59 12.69 38.88
CA MET A 444 10.83 13.44 38.72
C MET A 444 11.00 13.76 37.22
N LYS A 445 10.77 15.02 36.83
CA LYS A 445 10.88 15.47 35.44
C LYS A 445 12.32 15.42 34.95
N ARG A 446 12.67 14.34 34.25
CA ARG A 446 13.95 14.15 33.61
C ARG A 446 13.71 13.25 32.40
N GLU A 447 14.27 13.63 31.27
CA GLU A 447 14.30 12.73 30.09
C GLU A 447 15.21 11.55 30.41
N ILE A 448 14.64 10.35 30.39
CA ILE A 448 15.36 9.09 30.53
C ILE A 448 15.18 8.26 29.23
N PRO A 449 16.23 7.57 28.75
CA PRO A 449 16.10 6.73 27.58
C PRO A 449 15.22 5.52 27.84
N MET A 450 14.39 5.15 26.87
CA MET A 450 13.64 3.89 26.90
C MET A 450 14.63 2.71 26.77
N LEU A 451 14.36 1.63 27.48
CA LEU A 451 15.05 0.37 27.25
C LEU A 451 14.67 -0.15 25.85
N GLY A 452 15.65 -0.67 25.11
CA GLY A 452 15.43 -1.33 23.82
C GLY A 452 14.65 -2.64 23.97
N GLY A 453 14.30 -3.24 22.83
CA GLY A 453 13.61 -4.53 22.81
C GLY A 453 12.09 -4.42 22.72
N PRO A 454 11.32 -5.39 23.25
CA PRO A 454 9.87 -5.45 23.08
C PRO A 454 9.13 -4.18 23.45
N SER A 455 9.48 -3.56 24.57
CA SER A 455 8.84 -2.32 25.04
C SER A 455 9.07 -1.12 24.12
N ALA A 456 10.25 -1.02 23.50
CA ALA A 456 10.54 0.02 22.52
C ALA A 456 9.89 -0.24 21.15
N ALA A 457 9.62 -1.51 20.85
CA ALA A 457 8.94 -1.95 19.62
C ALA A 457 7.42 -2.02 19.77
N ASP A 458 6.85 -1.70 20.94
CA ASP A 458 5.42 -1.69 21.15
C ASP A 458 4.72 -0.71 20.19
N ILE A 459 3.70 -1.20 19.50
CA ILE A 459 2.88 -0.44 18.56
C ILE A 459 1.94 0.50 19.34
N THR A 460 1.50 0.07 20.53
CA THR A 460 0.64 0.84 21.42
C THR A 460 1.44 1.94 22.11
N PRO A 461 0.81 3.10 22.39
CA PRO A 461 1.43 4.09 23.25
C PRO A 461 1.84 3.45 24.58
N SER A 462 3.05 3.70 25.05
CA SER A 462 3.55 3.10 26.27
C SER A 462 4.26 4.10 27.18
N LEU A 463 4.19 3.83 28.49
CA LEU A 463 4.93 4.53 29.53
C LEU A 463 5.90 3.54 30.19
N MET A 464 7.13 3.93 30.32
CA MET A 464 8.10 3.22 31.14
C MET A 464 8.23 3.98 32.49
N VAL A 465 7.95 3.30 33.56
CA VAL A 465 7.95 3.86 34.92
C VAL A 465 9.05 3.19 35.74
N VAL A 466 10.02 3.95 36.16
CA VAL A 466 11.12 3.45 37.02
C VAL A 466 10.83 3.75 38.47
N VAL A 467 10.82 2.72 39.32
CA VAL A 467 10.50 2.82 40.76
C VAL A 467 11.68 2.38 41.62
N PRO A 468 11.92 3.01 42.79
CA PRO A 468 13.00 2.60 43.70
C PRO A 468 12.63 1.38 44.54
N ASP A 469 11.35 1.22 44.88
CA ASP A 469 10.79 0.28 45.81
C ASP A 469 10.04 -0.89 45.14
N PHE A 470 10.57 -1.42 44.03
CA PHE A 470 9.88 -2.41 43.16
C PHE A 470 9.41 -3.66 43.94
N GLU A 471 10.23 -4.16 44.88
CA GLU A 471 9.92 -5.36 45.68
C GLU A 471 8.74 -5.16 46.61
N GLN A 472 8.47 -3.94 47.06
CA GLN A 472 7.29 -3.59 47.86
C GLN A 472 6.10 -3.19 46.98
N PHE A 473 6.39 -2.53 45.86
CA PHE A 473 5.38 -2.03 44.93
C PHE A 473 4.64 -3.16 44.22
N VAL A 474 5.34 -4.19 43.74
CA VAL A 474 4.75 -5.30 42.99
C VAL A 474 3.71 -6.06 43.79
N PRO A 475 3.98 -6.53 45.04
CA PRO A 475 2.95 -7.21 45.83
C PRO A 475 1.71 -6.35 46.05
N ALA A 476 1.89 -5.07 46.37
CA ALA A 476 0.77 -4.15 46.59
C ALA A 476 -0.08 -3.97 45.32
N LEU A 477 0.57 -3.87 44.15
CA LEU A 477 -0.12 -3.80 42.86
C LEU A 477 -0.87 -5.09 42.54
N GLN A 478 -0.27 -6.25 42.76
CA GLN A 478 -0.87 -7.55 42.50
C GLN A 478 -2.07 -7.80 43.44
N ASP A 479 -1.97 -7.44 44.71
CA ASP A 479 -3.07 -7.56 45.69
C ASP A 479 -4.26 -6.66 45.28
N TYR A 480 -3.98 -5.41 44.84
CA TYR A 480 -4.97 -4.49 44.30
C TYR A 480 -5.72 -5.07 43.08
N PHE A 481 -4.97 -5.60 42.12
CA PHE A 481 -5.55 -6.19 40.89
C PHE A 481 -6.33 -7.47 41.21
N MET A 482 -5.85 -8.31 42.15
CA MET A 482 -6.53 -9.52 42.58
C MET A 482 -7.88 -9.20 43.23
N GLU A 483 -7.92 -8.17 44.08
CA GLU A 483 -9.16 -7.72 44.74
C GLU A 483 -10.16 -7.19 43.68
N LYS A 484 -9.69 -6.35 42.77
CA LYS A 484 -10.55 -5.66 41.80
C LYS A 484 -10.99 -6.53 40.62
N TYR A 485 -10.04 -7.30 40.05
CA TYR A 485 -10.25 -8.02 38.78
C TYR A 485 -10.22 -9.55 38.92
N ARG A 486 -9.91 -10.10 40.05
CA ARG A 486 -9.68 -11.54 40.27
C ARG A 486 -8.52 -12.10 39.42
N SER A 487 -7.65 -11.27 38.97
CA SER A 487 -6.45 -11.56 38.19
C SER A 487 -5.40 -10.53 38.52
N TYR A 488 -4.14 -10.84 38.33
CA TYR A 488 -3.05 -9.92 38.60
C TYR A 488 -2.01 -9.94 37.46
N PRO A 489 -1.27 -8.83 37.25
CA PRO A 489 -0.20 -8.76 36.28
C PRO A 489 1.00 -9.59 36.77
N THR A 490 1.64 -10.28 35.85
CA THR A 490 2.82 -11.10 36.11
C THR A 490 4.10 -10.30 36.02
N VAL A 491 5.07 -10.65 36.83
CA VAL A 491 6.43 -10.14 36.71
C VAL A 491 7.11 -10.89 35.55
N VAL A 492 7.85 -10.17 34.74
CA VAL A 492 8.64 -10.73 33.65
C VAL A 492 10.11 -10.40 33.90
N TRP A 493 10.92 -11.43 34.00
CA TRP A 493 12.36 -11.30 33.95
C TRP A 493 12.84 -11.39 32.51
N HIS A 494 13.63 -10.41 32.10
CA HIS A 494 14.23 -10.31 30.78
C HIS A 494 15.73 -10.52 30.90
N TYR A 495 16.26 -11.44 30.12
CA TYR A 495 17.69 -11.69 30.00
C TYR A 495 18.05 -11.75 28.51
N ALA A 496 18.58 -10.66 28.00
CA ALA A 496 18.95 -10.53 26.58
C ALA A 496 20.48 -10.37 26.46
N PHE A 497 21.08 -11.03 25.49
CA PHE A 497 22.53 -11.08 25.34
C PHE A 497 22.94 -11.27 23.90
N ASP A 498 24.21 -10.90 23.59
CA ASP A 498 24.87 -11.22 22.33
C ASP A 498 25.77 -12.45 22.54
N THR A 499 25.97 -13.23 21.48
CA THR A 499 26.82 -14.43 21.51
C THR A 499 27.75 -14.45 20.29
N ASP A 500 28.92 -15.09 20.45
CA ASP A 500 29.91 -15.30 19.38
C ASP A 500 29.60 -16.52 18.50
N LEU A 501 28.48 -17.22 18.76
CA LEU A 501 28.03 -18.34 17.92
C LEU A 501 27.55 -17.83 16.55
N PRO A 502 27.78 -18.57 15.46
CA PRO A 502 27.27 -18.20 14.15
C PRO A 502 25.74 -18.24 14.11
N GLU A 503 25.12 -17.38 13.28
CA GLU A 503 23.65 -17.19 13.23
C GLU A 503 22.86 -18.49 13.06
N ASN A 504 23.36 -19.45 12.29
CA ASN A 504 22.72 -20.75 12.07
C ASN A 504 22.73 -21.67 13.32
N GLN A 505 23.53 -21.35 14.33
CA GLN A 505 23.53 -22.04 15.61
C GLN A 505 22.75 -21.28 16.69
N GLN A 506 22.44 -20.01 16.49
CA GLN A 506 21.69 -19.19 17.46
C GLN A 506 20.20 -19.55 17.48
N GLY A 507 19.60 -19.84 16.34
CA GLY A 507 18.19 -20.14 16.21
C GLY A 507 17.86 -21.08 15.07
N ASN A 508 16.63 -21.55 15.03
CA ASN A 508 16.14 -22.49 14.02
C ASN A 508 15.89 -21.81 12.67
N ILE A 509 16.95 -21.65 11.87
CA ILE A 509 16.84 -21.05 10.53
C ILE A 509 16.44 -22.10 9.48
N ASP A 510 17.02 -23.31 9.54
CA ASP A 510 16.86 -24.35 8.51
C ASP A 510 16.07 -25.59 8.99
N GLY A 511 15.63 -25.63 10.23
CA GLY A 511 14.85 -26.76 10.80
C GLY A 511 15.64 -28.06 11.05
N THR A 512 16.94 -28.09 10.81
CA THR A 512 17.72 -29.33 10.72
C THR A 512 18.85 -29.49 11.72
N THR A 513 19.28 -28.45 12.40
CA THR A 513 20.43 -28.49 13.33
C THR A 513 20.00 -28.25 14.77
N PRO A 514 20.60 -28.92 15.76
CA PRO A 514 20.43 -28.49 17.14
C PRO A 514 20.98 -27.06 17.26
N ASN A 515 20.14 -26.13 17.70
CA ASN A 515 20.44 -24.72 17.85
C ASN A 515 20.28 -24.29 19.32
N LEU A 516 20.86 -23.14 19.65
CA LEU A 516 20.87 -22.63 21.00
C LEU A 516 19.45 -22.27 21.50
N GLU A 517 18.59 -21.74 20.63
CA GLU A 517 17.19 -21.42 20.96
C GLU A 517 16.42 -22.67 21.45
N ASP A 518 16.54 -23.80 20.73
CA ASP A 518 15.90 -25.06 21.11
C ASP A 518 16.50 -25.64 22.41
N ALA A 519 17.82 -25.54 22.59
CA ALA A 519 18.48 -25.99 23.80
C ALA A 519 18.07 -25.16 25.04
N LEU A 520 17.98 -23.84 24.89
CA LEU A 520 17.48 -22.95 25.93
C LEU A 520 15.99 -23.19 26.23
N ASN A 521 15.17 -23.41 25.22
CA ASN A 521 13.76 -23.81 25.41
C ASN A 521 13.66 -25.14 26.16
N GLY A 522 14.51 -26.12 25.86
CA GLY A 522 14.56 -27.39 26.59
C GLY A 522 14.95 -27.23 28.06
N TYR A 523 15.98 -26.43 28.36
CA TYR A 523 16.37 -26.13 29.74
C TYR A 523 15.25 -25.41 30.50
N LEU A 524 14.68 -24.36 29.88
CA LEU A 524 13.65 -23.54 30.50
C LEU A 524 12.30 -24.26 30.63
N ALA A 525 12.03 -25.27 29.83
CA ALA A 525 10.87 -26.13 30.02
C ALA A 525 10.93 -26.89 31.35
N GLY A 526 12.13 -27.29 31.83
CA GLY A 526 12.34 -27.81 33.15
C GLY A 526 12.03 -26.77 34.25
N VAL A 527 12.56 -25.56 34.08
CA VAL A 527 12.27 -24.44 35.01
C VAL A 527 10.78 -24.12 35.05
N SER A 528 10.13 -24.12 33.91
CA SER A 528 8.69 -23.92 33.79
C SER A 528 7.88 -24.98 34.56
N SER A 529 8.27 -26.24 34.41
CA SER A 529 7.62 -27.37 35.11
C SER A 529 7.81 -27.29 36.60
N ASP A 530 9.04 -26.98 37.07
CA ASP A 530 9.39 -27.00 38.47
C ASP A 530 8.79 -25.79 39.24
N TRP A 531 8.70 -24.66 38.59
CA TRP A 531 8.28 -23.40 39.23
C TRP A 531 6.87 -22.93 38.83
N GLY A 532 6.22 -23.58 37.88
CA GLY A 532 4.91 -23.17 37.37
C GLY A 532 4.94 -21.81 36.68
N VAL A 533 6.05 -21.45 36.02
CA VAL A 533 6.27 -20.18 35.32
C VAL A 533 6.19 -20.33 33.81
N GLY A 534 5.77 -19.28 33.11
CA GLY A 534 5.86 -19.20 31.66
C GLY A 534 7.29 -18.90 31.23
N VAL A 535 7.72 -19.44 30.09
CA VAL A 535 9.04 -19.15 29.53
C VAL A 535 8.94 -18.88 28.03
N SER A 536 9.85 -18.06 27.52
CA SER A 536 9.96 -17.77 26.08
C SER A 536 11.40 -17.45 25.73
N VAL A 537 11.89 -18.07 24.67
CA VAL A 537 13.19 -17.73 24.07
C VAL A 537 12.93 -17.21 22.66
N GLU A 538 13.55 -16.11 22.31
CA GLU A 538 13.48 -15.50 20.99
C GLU A 538 14.90 -15.31 20.46
N SER A 539 15.18 -15.83 19.27
CA SER A 539 16.44 -15.60 18.55
C SER A 539 16.24 -14.53 17.47
N LYS A 540 17.11 -13.53 17.45
CA LYS A 540 17.15 -12.52 16.40
C LYS A 540 17.39 -13.15 15.04
N ALA A 541 18.29 -14.13 14.94
CA ALA A 541 18.64 -14.82 13.73
C ALA A 541 17.45 -15.58 13.12
N ALA A 542 16.69 -16.32 13.96
CA ALA A 542 15.49 -17.03 13.51
C ALA A 542 14.38 -16.09 13.05
N ASN A 543 14.12 -15.05 13.82
CA ASN A 543 13.05 -14.09 13.52
C ASN A 543 13.39 -13.12 12.38
N ARG A 544 14.67 -12.86 12.09
CA ARG A 544 15.12 -12.04 10.96
C ARG A 544 14.53 -12.52 9.64
N ALA A 545 14.47 -13.82 9.41
CA ALA A 545 13.93 -14.42 8.20
C ALA A 545 12.44 -14.07 8.01
N ASP A 546 11.65 -14.03 9.08
CA ASP A 546 10.23 -13.65 9.03
C ASP A 546 10.05 -12.18 8.66
N PHE A 547 10.87 -11.29 9.23
CA PHE A 547 10.87 -9.86 8.88
C PHE A 547 11.26 -9.66 7.41
N TYR A 548 12.30 -10.32 6.95
CA TYR A 548 12.77 -10.24 5.57
C TYR A 548 11.73 -10.83 4.60
N GLY A 549 11.09 -11.94 4.97
CA GLY A 549 9.98 -12.52 4.23
C GLY A 549 8.82 -11.55 4.09
N MET A 550 8.41 -10.93 5.18
CA MET A 550 7.29 -9.97 5.20
C MET A 550 7.63 -8.70 4.42
N TYR A 551 8.76 -8.05 4.69
CA TYR A 551 9.10 -6.76 4.05
C TYR A 551 9.52 -6.93 2.59
N GLY A 552 10.28 -7.98 2.28
CA GLY A 552 10.63 -8.35 0.92
C GLY A 552 9.40 -8.74 0.09
N GLY A 553 8.47 -9.49 0.69
CA GLY A 553 7.19 -9.83 0.07
C GLY A 553 6.33 -8.60 -0.24
N LEU A 554 6.22 -7.64 0.70
CA LEU A 554 5.53 -6.36 0.48
C LEU A 554 6.20 -5.53 -0.60
N PHE A 555 7.53 -5.45 -0.62
CA PHE A 555 8.27 -4.72 -1.63
C PHE A 555 8.12 -5.34 -3.02
N PHE A 556 8.23 -6.67 -3.13
CA PHE A 556 7.99 -7.38 -4.38
C PHE A 556 6.56 -7.15 -4.89
N LEU A 557 5.57 -7.28 -4.02
CA LEU A 557 4.17 -6.98 -4.36
C LEU A 557 4.00 -5.52 -4.79
N GLY A 558 4.64 -4.59 -4.09
CA GLY A 558 4.66 -3.17 -4.42
C GLY A 558 5.18 -2.92 -5.85
N ILE A 559 6.27 -3.56 -6.25
CA ILE A 559 6.80 -3.49 -7.62
C ILE A 559 5.79 -4.06 -8.62
N MET A 560 5.26 -5.25 -8.38
CA MET A 560 4.32 -5.92 -9.30
C MET A 560 3.05 -5.10 -9.52
N LEU A 561 2.41 -4.61 -8.46
CA LEU A 561 1.23 -3.76 -8.55
C LEU A 561 1.54 -2.42 -9.22
N SER A 562 2.71 -1.83 -8.95
CA SER A 562 3.12 -0.57 -9.58
C SER A 562 3.27 -0.71 -11.08
N ILE A 563 3.85 -1.81 -11.57
CA ILE A 563 3.94 -2.11 -13.00
C ILE A 563 2.53 -2.15 -13.62
N VAL A 564 1.58 -2.83 -12.96
CA VAL A 564 0.19 -2.92 -13.42
C VAL A 564 -0.48 -1.55 -13.48
N PHE A 565 -0.33 -0.73 -12.43
CA PHE A 565 -0.95 0.59 -12.35
C PHE A 565 -0.33 1.61 -13.31
N ILE A 566 0.99 1.58 -13.51
CA ILE A 566 1.68 2.39 -14.52
C ILE A 566 1.17 2.00 -15.92
N PHE A 567 1.08 0.71 -16.20
CA PHE A 567 0.59 0.23 -17.49
C PHE A 567 -0.86 0.66 -17.76
N ALA A 568 -1.71 0.58 -16.74
CA ALA A 568 -3.09 1.06 -16.84
C ALA A 568 -3.17 2.59 -17.05
N ALA A 569 -2.37 3.37 -16.34
CA ALA A 569 -2.30 4.82 -16.50
C ALA A 569 -1.84 5.20 -17.91
N VAL A 570 -0.82 4.51 -18.44
CA VAL A 570 -0.33 4.69 -19.82
C VAL A 570 -1.43 4.37 -20.83
N ALA A 571 -2.15 3.26 -20.65
CA ALA A 571 -3.25 2.87 -21.54
C ALA A 571 -4.39 3.90 -21.52
N ILE A 572 -4.79 4.40 -20.35
CA ILE A 572 -5.81 5.46 -20.22
C ILE A 572 -5.36 6.73 -20.95
N LEU A 573 -4.12 7.16 -20.74
CA LEU A 573 -3.55 8.33 -21.41
C LEU A 573 -3.49 8.15 -22.94
N TYR A 574 -3.06 6.98 -23.40
CA TYR A 574 -2.99 6.66 -24.82
C TYR A 574 -4.38 6.71 -25.47
N TYR A 575 -5.39 6.03 -24.91
CA TYR A 575 -6.75 6.05 -25.45
C TYR A 575 -7.34 7.45 -25.48
N LYS A 576 -7.09 8.22 -24.43
CA LYS A 576 -7.51 9.61 -24.37
C LYS A 576 -6.91 10.42 -25.49
N GLN A 577 -5.60 10.31 -25.73
CA GLN A 577 -4.93 11.08 -26.77
C GLN A 577 -5.35 10.65 -28.17
N LEU A 578 -5.52 9.34 -28.37
CA LEU A 578 -6.02 8.82 -29.63
C LEU A 578 -7.41 9.41 -29.94
N SER A 579 -8.28 9.48 -28.93
CA SER A 579 -9.62 10.07 -29.07
C SER A 579 -9.57 11.56 -29.40
N GLU A 580 -8.77 12.31 -28.66
CA GLU A 580 -8.62 13.76 -28.87
C GLU A 580 -7.96 14.08 -30.23
N GLY A 581 -6.96 13.27 -30.65
CA GLY A 581 -6.29 13.46 -31.92
C GLY A 581 -7.22 13.42 -33.13
N TYR A 582 -8.11 12.44 -33.18
CA TYR A 582 -9.10 12.32 -34.28
C TYR A 582 -10.14 13.46 -34.25
N GLU A 583 -10.54 13.95 -33.09
CA GLU A 583 -11.51 15.04 -33.01
C GLU A 583 -10.90 16.41 -33.30
N ASP A 584 -9.66 16.60 -32.93
CA ASP A 584 -8.97 17.86 -33.18
C ASP A 584 -8.47 17.99 -34.60
N GLN A 585 -8.35 16.87 -35.34
CA GLN A 585 -7.94 16.87 -36.74
C GLN A 585 -8.76 17.83 -37.60
N SER A 586 -10.09 17.74 -37.54
CA SER A 586 -10.98 18.65 -38.26
C SER A 586 -10.88 20.12 -37.81
N ARG A 587 -10.61 20.36 -36.54
CA ARG A 587 -10.44 21.72 -35.97
C ARG A 587 -9.14 22.35 -36.44
N PHE A 588 -8.05 21.60 -36.44
CA PHE A 588 -6.75 22.11 -36.89
C PHE A 588 -6.72 22.32 -38.38
N ASP A 589 -7.44 21.50 -39.18
CA ASP A 589 -7.63 21.73 -40.63
C ASP A 589 -8.32 23.08 -40.87
N ILE A 590 -9.40 23.39 -40.14
CA ILE A 590 -10.07 24.69 -40.23
C ILE A 590 -9.11 25.82 -39.81
N MET A 591 -8.34 25.67 -38.72
CA MET A 591 -7.41 26.68 -38.26
C MET A 591 -6.25 26.92 -39.26
N GLN A 592 -5.79 25.90 -39.98
CA GLN A 592 -4.82 26.06 -41.08
C GLN A 592 -5.42 26.87 -42.24
N LYS A 593 -6.67 26.56 -42.61
CA LYS A 593 -7.40 27.33 -43.67
C LYS A 593 -7.62 28.80 -43.29
N VAL A 594 -7.65 29.12 -42.02
CA VAL A 594 -7.74 30.51 -41.45
C VAL A 594 -6.35 31.16 -41.30
N GLY A 595 -5.24 30.46 -41.60
CA GLY A 595 -3.89 31.03 -41.66
C GLY A 595 -2.94 30.68 -40.50
N MET A 596 -3.29 29.71 -39.64
CA MET A 596 -2.34 29.23 -38.63
C MET A 596 -1.22 28.42 -39.28
N THR A 597 0.04 28.70 -38.88
CA THR A 597 1.18 27.93 -39.34
C THR A 597 1.29 26.55 -38.66
N LYS A 598 1.94 25.59 -39.32
CA LYS A 598 2.22 24.26 -38.74
C LYS A 598 2.99 24.39 -37.41
N GLN A 599 3.80 25.43 -37.24
CA GLN A 599 4.59 25.71 -36.05
C GLN A 599 3.69 26.21 -34.88
N ASP A 600 2.70 27.04 -35.17
CA ASP A 600 1.73 27.54 -34.18
C ASP A 600 0.81 26.42 -33.69
N ILE A 601 0.40 25.53 -34.59
CA ILE A 601 -0.38 24.33 -34.26
C ILE A 601 0.45 23.43 -33.32
N ARG A 602 1.70 23.16 -33.65
CA ARG A 602 2.59 22.33 -32.82
C ARG A 602 2.80 22.95 -31.42
N ARG A 603 3.01 24.27 -31.32
CA ARG A 603 3.12 24.97 -30.04
C ARG A 603 1.83 24.89 -29.22
N SER A 604 0.68 25.08 -29.87
CA SER A 604 -0.63 24.98 -29.22
C SER A 604 -0.88 23.56 -28.70
N ILE A 605 -0.61 22.54 -29.50
CA ILE A 605 -0.71 21.14 -29.12
C ILE A 605 0.20 20.85 -27.91
N ASN A 606 1.47 21.21 -27.97
CA ASN A 606 2.41 20.95 -26.88
C ASN A 606 1.99 21.60 -25.57
N SER A 607 1.55 22.87 -25.61
CA SER A 607 1.07 23.58 -24.42
C SER A 607 -0.14 22.91 -23.78
N GLN A 608 -1.08 22.44 -24.60
CA GLN A 608 -2.29 21.78 -24.11
C GLN A 608 -1.99 20.39 -23.56
N LEU A 609 -1.17 19.62 -24.27
CA LEU A 609 -0.73 18.29 -23.84
C LEU A 609 0.04 18.38 -22.52
N LEU A 610 0.96 19.34 -22.40
CA LEU A 610 1.75 19.54 -21.21
C LEU A 610 0.88 19.78 -19.97
N THR A 611 -0.12 20.65 -20.08
CA THR A 611 -1.05 20.92 -18.96
C THR A 611 -1.87 19.68 -18.61
N VAL A 612 -2.40 18.97 -19.60
CA VAL A 612 -3.24 17.78 -19.39
C VAL A 612 -2.47 16.63 -18.78
N PHE A 613 -1.19 16.48 -19.16
CA PHE A 613 -0.34 15.40 -18.65
C PHE A 613 0.21 15.69 -17.25
N TYR A 614 0.78 16.88 -17.04
CA TYR A 614 1.47 17.16 -15.77
C TYR A 614 0.54 17.53 -14.62
N LEU A 615 -0.69 17.99 -14.90
CA LEU A 615 -1.66 18.30 -13.85
C LEU A 615 -1.96 17.08 -12.95
N PRO A 616 -2.24 15.86 -13.48
CA PRO A 616 -2.40 14.68 -12.65
C PRO A 616 -1.15 14.32 -11.82
N LEU A 617 0.05 14.47 -12.40
CA LEU A 617 1.30 14.18 -11.70
C LEU A 617 1.56 15.15 -10.55
N VAL A 618 1.36 16.46 -10.78
CA VAL A 618 1.54 17.49 -9.74
C VAL A 618 0.55 17.24 -8.59
N LEU A 619 -0.72 16.95 -8.92
CA LEU A 619 -1.71 16.66 -7.88
C LEU A 619 -1.42 15.35 -7.15
N ALA A 620 -0.90 14.32 -7.85
CA ALA A 620 -0.44 13.09 -7.21
C ALA A 620 0.72 13.36 -6.22
N GLY A 621 1.65 14.25 -6.58
CA GLY A 621 2.69 14.72 -5.66
C GLY A 621 2.13 15.45 -4.44
N VAL A 622 1.12 16.30 -4.61
CA VAL A 622 0.42 16.96 -3.50
C VAL A 622 -0.27 15.93 -2.60
N HIS A 623 -0.99 14.96 -3.19
CA HIS A 623 -1.60 13.86 -2.43
C HIS A 623 -0.56 13.10 -1.61
N LEU A 624 0.61 12.80 -2.20
CA LEU A 624 1.71 12.12 -1.52
C LEU A 624 2.24 12.93 -0.33
N CYS A 625 2.42 14.25 -0.49
CA CYS A 625 2.86 15.13 0.61
C CYS A 625 1.90 15.10 1.80
N PHE A 626 0.58 15.14 1.54
CA PHE A 626 -0.42 15.05 2.62
C PHE A 626 -0.60 13.64 3.17
N ALA A 627 -0.34 12.60 2.37
CA ALA A 627 -0.34 11.22 2.83
C ALA A 627 0.90 10.85 3.66
N PHE A 628 2.00 11.61 3.53
CA PHE A 628 3.28 11.33 4.17
C PHE A 628 3.19 11.12 5.70
N PRO A 629 2.54 12.00 6.50
CA PRO A 629 2.39 11.77 7.93
C PRO A 629 1.62 10.50 8.25
N PHE A 630 0.65 10.16 7.40
CA PHE A 630 -0.15 8.96 7.55
C PHE A 630 0.64 7.68 7.26
N ILE A 631 1.41 7.69 6.15
CA ILE A 631 2.31 6.59 5.76
C ILE A 631 3.33 6.35 6.87
N HIS A 632 3.95 7.40 7.41
CA HIS A 632 4.90 7.28 8.51
C HIS A 632 4.31 6.54 9.72
N LYS A 633 3.07 6.86 10.11
CA LYS A 633 2.39 6.18 11.21
C LYS A 633 2.08 4.72 10.91
N LEU A 634 1.73 4.39 9.65
CA LEU A 634 1.57 3.00 9.24
C LEU A 634 2.90 2.23 9.25
N LEU A 635 4.03 2.89 8.92
CA LEU A 635 5.36 2.25 8.99
C LEU A 635 5.78 1.93 10.43
N ILE A 636 5.35 2.74 11.40
CA ILE A 636 5.56 2.45 12.83
C ILE A 636 4.92 1.11 13.23
N LEU A 637 3.79 0.72 12.62
CA LEU A 637 3.20 -0.62 12.85
C LEU A 637 4.12 -1.76 12.41
N PHE A 638 5.10 -1.46 11.57
CA PHE A 638 6.16 -2.38 11.13
C PHE A 638 7.50 -2.08 11.81
N ASN A 639 7.50 -1.52 13.02
CA ASN A 639 8.69 -1.17 13.79
C ASN A 639 9.70 -0.27 13.07
N LEU A 640 9.23 0.55 12.12
CA LEU A 640 10.08 1.45 11.34
C LEU A 640 9.69 2.92 11.60
N ASP A 641 10.46 3.60 12.45
CA ASP A 641 10.27 5.03 12.80
C ASP A 641 11.40 5.91 12.24
N ASN A 642 11.95 5.56 11.08
CA ASN A 642 13.01 6.33 10.44
C ASN A 642 12.45 7.31 9.43
N ARG A 643 12.13 8.55 9.87
CA ARG A 643 11.59 9.62 9.01
C ARG A 643 12.56 10.03 7.91
N GLY A 644 13.87 10.05 8.18
CA GLY A 644 14.87 10.41 7.19
C GLY A 644 14.89 9.43 6.01
N LEU A 645 14.82 8.13 6.32
CA LEU A 645 14.72 7.08 5.32
C LEU A 645 13.44 7.21 4.48
N LEU A 646 12.29 7.47 5.13
CA LEU A 646 11.02 7.65 4.40
C LEU A 646 11.06 8.88 3.48
N ILE A 647 11.63 10.00 3.91
CA ILE A 647 11.81 11.20 3.06
C ILE A 647 12.68 10.85 1.85
N GLY A 648 13.83 10.21 2.07
CA GLY A 648 14.76 9.82 1.02
C GLY A 648 14.13 8.88 0.00
N THR A 649 13.51 7.79 0.45
CA THR A 649 12.84 6.80 -0.43
C THR A 649 11.67 7.42 -1.19
N THR A 650 10.89 8.31 -0.56
CA THR A 650 9.79 9.03 -1.20
C THR A 650 10.29 9.97 -2.29
N ALA A 651 11.35 10.75 -2.02
CA ALA A 651 11.93 11.67 -3.00
C ALA A 651 12.50 10.93 -4.21
N VAL A 652 13.25 9.84 -4.00
CA VAL A 652 13.81 9.00 -5.07
C VAL A 652 12.69 8.35 -5.88
N SER A 653 11.68 7.78 -5.22
CA SER A 653 10.53 7.15 -5.89
C SER A 653 9.77 8.15 -6.76
N PHE A 654 9.54 9.36 -6.26
CA PHE A 654 8.89 10.42 -7.02
C PHE A 654 9.73 10.84 -8.24
N ALA A 655 11.05 11.01 -8.07
CA ALA A 655 11.95 11.37 -9.17
C ALA A 655 11.96 10.30 -10.28
N VAL A 656 12.09 9.02 -9.91
CA VAL A 656 12.07 7.89 -10.86
C VAL A 656 10.72 7.84 -11.59
N PHE A 657 9.62 7.97 -10.85
CA PHE A 657 8.28 7.98 -11.45
C PHE A 657 8.08 9.17 -12.40
N ALA A 658 8.54 10.35 -12.04
CA ALA A 658 8.44 11.55 -12.88
C ALA A 658 9.23 11.40 -14.20
N VAL A 659 10.39 10.76 -14.16
CA VAL A 659 11.18 10.44 -15.37
C VAL A 659 10.43 9.44 -16.26
N LEU A 660 9.92 8.34 -15.70
CA LEU A 660 9.10 7.37 -16.44
C LEU A 660 7.87 8.04 -17.07
N TYR A 661 7.21 8.90 -16.30
CA TYR A 661 6.03 9.63 -16.77
C TYR A 661 6.35 10.61 -17.91
N ALA A 662 7.51 11.28 -17.86
CA ALA A 662 8.00 12.14 -18.93
C ALA A 662 8.32 11.36 -20.22
N ILE A 663 8.85 10.13 -20.11
CA ILE A 663 9.06 9.23 -21.25
C ILE A 663 7.72 8.88 -21.91
N VAL A 664 6.73 8.50 -21.10
CA VAL A 664 5.36 8.20 -21.58
C VAL A 664 4.75 9.41 -22.27
N TYR A 665 4.89 10.62 -21.68
CA TYR A 665 4.45 11.87 -22.30
C TYR A 665 5.05 12.05 -23.71
N LYS A 666 6.36 11.88 -23.85
CA LYS A 666 7.06 12.05 -25.14
C LYS A 666 6.58 11.05 -26.18
N LEU A 667 6.41 9.78 -25.80
CA LEU A 667 5.96 8.71 -26.70
C LEU A 667 4.51 8.94 -27.18
N THR A 668 3.62 9.27 -26.26
CA THR A 668 2.20 9.46 -26.56
C THR A 668 1.95 10.78 -27.29
N GLY A 669 2.70 11.85 -26.97
CA GLY A 669 2.65 13.13 -27.67
C GLY A 669 3.05 13.03 -29.14
N ASN A 670 4.07 12.23 -29.46
CA ASN A 670 4.47 11.95 -30.84
C ASN A 670 3.36 11.23 -31.62
N THR A 671 2.65 10.29 -30.98
CA THR A 671 1.52 9.58 -31.61
C THR A 671 0.36 10.52 -31.93
N TYR A 672 0.02 11.41 -30.99
CA TYR A 672 -1.00 12.44 -31.19
C TYR A 672 -0.65 13.36 -32.37
N TYR A 673 0.59 13.87 -32.39
CA TYR A 673 1.06 14.77 -33.44
C TYR A 673 0.98 14.09 -34.82
N ARG A 674 1.35 12.80 -34.91
CA ARG A 674 1.26 12.05 -36.16
C ARG A 674 -0.19 11.94 -36.68
N ILE A 675 -1.18 11.71 -35.79
CA ILE A 675 -2.59 11.62 -36.16
C ILE A 675 -3.10 12.95 -36.69
N VAL A 676 -2.72 14.06 -36.09
CA VAL A 676 -3.16 15.40 -36.51
C VAL A 676 -2.48 15.86 -37.81
N ALA A 677 -1.24 15.40 -38.07
CA ALA A 677 -0.44 15.84 -39.22
C ALA A 677 -0.55 14.95 -40.47
N GLU A 678 -0.94 13.65 -40.35
CA GLU A 678 -0.90 12.67 -41.46
C GLU A 678 -1.88 12.95 -42.62
N ASP A 679 -2.96 13.71 -42.43
CA ASP A 679 -3.90 14.03 -43.51
C ASP A 679 -3.52 15.30 -44.33
N THR A 680 -2.59 16.10 -43.80
CA THR A 680 -2.09 17.28 -44.54
C THR A 680 -1.10 16.94 -45.66
N GLU A 681 -0.64 15.68 -45.76
CA GLU A 681 0.24 15.20 -46.85
C GLU A 681 -0.50 14.40 -47.93
N LYS A 682 -1.81 14.19 -47.81
CA LYS A 682 -2.63 13.44 -48.75
C LYS A 682 -3.50 14.30 -49.66
N GLU A 683 -3.52 15.63 -49.50
CA GLU A 683 -4.00 16.62 -50.44
C GLU A 683 -2.82 17.36 -51.11
#